data_2d22b46f23265a5cfb005af30c59e54e
#
_entry.id   2d22b46f23265a5cfb005af30c59e54e
#
_cell.length_a   1.000
_cell.length_b   1.000
_cell.length_c   1.000
_cell.angle_alpha   90.00
_cell.angle_beta   90.00
_cell.angle_gamma   90.00
#
_symmetry.space_group_name_H-M   'P 1'
#
loop_
_entity.id
_entity.type
_entity.pdbx_description
1 polymer ?
#
loop_
_entity_poly.entity_id
_entity_poly.type
_entity_poly.pdbx_seq_one_letter_code
_entity_poly.pdbx_strand_id
1 'polypeptide(L)'
;MDEKGLAGPVLKEGDVLNGKYTVECLIGAGGFGRTYRMRDNLLNIPVAVKELTNAAQKDKNQFLEEARAMARFSQNQGIVDVRDFFEANGTAYLVMEYLDGMDLCEYVETQGPFSMDEALEMLGPIMEALAAVHRQGYIHRDISPDNIRTTHDGQVKLLDFGAAREISGDGRTVTVLLKKGYTPEEQYRGRQYQGPWSDVYALSGVFYYCITGKAPTDCIQRLFHDDLKAPSQLGARINRIQEAVLMKGLALRADGRYGSMEEYQAALFSGGEAGKQEAPTKQEAPTNGISGGADSGEPGGSVSADDIWGQIEARKAGGANTEGGQGQTQKGAGAKGAGQAARPRQEEKGAGPVPGKKKKRRRIFWLPVAAAGMAAGCILLIFMLWPANPYRLPEDKAYSRISEKTVTVKDIKKIGKDKGCKDLSLFYCQVSDEAVKAIAGLDSLESLRLQYCSGFTDLTPLAKMPGLKELSVLGDMSAPEVLDGEAWFGEDFPYITQLSLSGYEKMAGTGFLRHFPALESFYLPLEGYDSLEFFNDMDHMRQIEIGADLSGLDLSPIGNCRRLESLRLGGTGIADLSMVQGMEELAVLDVAGCQITDISPLQGCPKLQSLYMDENQIRDVSCLEGKEELHTVCLNQNQIEDIRPLAGLGLWHLELGENRIQDISPLSACGELQYLYLQGNQIRDVSSLAGCRKLESLNLSGNRLENLAGCESMIALTSFYAKDNQITDLTGIANSTAIRYLDVSGNQIGDLDALGGGFTSLRGVNISGNQVEDIAVLGTCGELRFFMADHNQIASLAPLKNAPELNLVFADGNRLTDLEGLGGKENLFAVTAYGNQLENIQALSSCPNLLYLDLGQNQIRDIAPFHGLSPNQKGFVFLEHNQIQDFSLFPVDPGYTLLALYGNPAKDLTSISKIEDANSFNDSFYLPYGEYTDYKALGELDMGGALCLVDAPLGEQAAILKQAEESDVSRVKGGIRFAGLEEADKELARRRTEMKEECTRDLQMLEGDGAIASLVQ
;
A
#
# COMPACT_ATOMS: atom_id res chain seq x y z
N MET A 1 46.73 3.91 -0.15
CA MET A 1 45.44 3.71 -0.84
C MET A 1 44.66 2.82 0.11
N ASP A 2 43.98 3.43 1.04
CA ASP A 2 43.14 2.69 1.97
C ASP A 2 41.78 2.47 1.35
N GLU A 3 41.43 1.24 1.35
CA GLU A 3 40.15 0.70 0.88
C GLU A 3 38.99 1.37 1.60
N LYS A 4 37.93 1.53 0.85
CA LYS A 4 36.55 1.86 1.22
C LYS A 4 36.18 3.33 1.06
N GLY A 5 35.35 3.53 0.04
CA GLY A 5 34.55 4.71 -0.16
C GLY A 5 33.46 4.90 0.92
N LEU A 6 33.87 4.91 2.18
CA LEU A 6 33.05 5.25 3.32
C LEU A 6 33.53 6.59 3.88
N ALA A 7 32.58 7.45 4.19
CA ALA A 7 32.63 8.74 4.82
C ALA A 7 33.82 8.94 5.75
N GLY A 8 34.39 10.14 5.74
CA GLY A 8 35.54 10.55 6.52
C GLY A 8 35.51 10.14 8.01
N PRO A 9 36.64 10.15 8.71
CA PRO A 9 36.71 9.72 10.09
C PRO A 9 35.67 10.47 10.95
N VAL A 10 35.03 9.78 11.88
CA VAL A 10 34.12 10.39 12.86
C VAL A 10 34.89 11.52 13.57
N LEU A 11 34.30 12.72 13.56
CA LEU A 11 34.87 13.87 14.23
C LEU A 11 34.90 13.63 15.74
N LYS A 12 36.03 13.98 16.36
CA LYS A 12 36.25 13.79 17.79
C LYS A 12 36.06 15.10 18.55
N GLU A 13 35.72 14.99 19.80
CA GLU A 13 35.69 16.13 20.72
C GLU A 13 36.98 16.95 20.61
N GLY A 14 36.85 18.24 20.43
CA GLY A 14 37.96 19.17 20.25
C GLY A 14 38.39 19.40 18.81
N ASP A 15 37.90 18.60 17.83
CA ASP A 15 38.17 18.87 16.42
C ASP A 15 37.54 20.20 15.99
N VAL A 16 38.24 20.94 15.11
CA VAL A 16 37.78 22.26 14.65
C VAL A 16 37.46 22.19 13.16
N LEU A 17 36.19 22.37 12.82
CA LEU A 17 35.69 22.45 11.44
C LEU A 17 35.68 23.89 10.93
N ASN A 18 36.10 24.05 9.67
CA ASN A 18 36.16 25.34 8.95
C ASN A 18 36.80 26.48 9.75
N GLY A 19 37.69 26.14 10.72
CA GLY A 19 38.31 27.11 11.63
C GLY A 19 37.35 27.83 12.56
N LYS A 20 36.06 27.49 12.56
CA LYS A 20 34.99 28.24 13.22
C LYS A 20 34.20 27.38 14.23
N TYR A 21 34.03 26.11 13.99
CA TYR A 21 33.18 25.24 14.79
C TYR A 21 34.00 24.17 15.52
N THR A 22 33.96 24.11 16.84
CA THR A 22 34.62 23.10 17.64
C THR A 22 33.62 22.01 18.04
N VAL A 23 33.94 20.74 17.78
CA VAL A 23 33.14 19.60 18.16
C VAL A 23 33.06 19.44 19.68
N GLU A 24 31.86 19.40 20.24
CA GLU A 24 31.64 19.07 21.67
C GLU A 24 31.25 17.60 21.83
N CYS A 25 30.28 17.09 21.07
CA CYS A 25 29.88 15.69 21.06
C CYS A 25 29.07 15.35 19.81
N LEU A 26 28.94 14.06 19.51
CA LEU A 26 27.98 13.53 18.56
C LEU A 26 26.60 13.47 19.24
N ILE A 27 25.54 13.98 18.56
CA ILE A 27 24.18 14.03 19.09
C ILE A 27 23.18 13.19 18.27
N GLY A 28 23.55 12.74 17.08
CA GLY A 28 22.72 11.90 16.25
C GLY A 28 23.52 11.31 15.09
N ALA A 29 23.19 10.09 14.68
CA ALA A 29 23.71 9.46 13.47
C ALA A 29 22.59 8.64 12.80
N GLY A 30 22.39 8.81 11.50
CA GLY A 30 21.34 8.15 10.74
C GLY A 30 21.68 8.04 9.27
N GLY A 31 20.80 7.44 8.47
CA GLY A 31 21.02 7.13 7.07
C GLY A 31 21.39 8.31 6.15
N PHE A 32 21.12 9.52 6.57
CA PHE A 32 21.46 10.74 5.80
C PHE A 32 22.68 11.50 6.32
N GLY A 33 23.22 11.12 7.48
CA GLY A 33 24.38 11.83 8.03
C GLY A 33 24.57 11.69 9.53
N ARG A 34 25.57 12.40 10.04
CA ARG A 34 25.86 12.52 11.46
C ARG A 34 25.58 13.93 11.92
N THR A 35 24.98 14.08 13.08
CA THR A 35 24.71 15.40 13.67
C THR A 35 25.55 15.57 14.93
N TYR A 36 26.33 16.62 14.97
CA TYR A 36 27.20 16.95 16.11
C TYR A 36 26.70 18.19 16.82
N ARG A 37 26.80 18.20 18.13
CA ARG A 37 26.80 19.44 18.89
C ARG A 37 28.20 20.05 18.78
N MET A 38 28.24 21.27 18.31
CA MET A 38 29.50 22.05 18.17
C MET A 38 29.35 23.42 18.79
N ARG A 39 30.47 24.06 19.06
CA ARG A 39 30.52 25.45 19.51
C ARG A 39 31.00 26.36 18.37
N ASP A 40 30.21 27.37 18.04
CA ASP A 40 30.69 28.47 17.21
C ASP A 40 31.70 29.29 18.02
N ASN A 41 32.96 29.22 17.62
CA ASN A 41 34.07 29.86 18.35
C ASN A 41 34.04 31.39 18.27
N LEU A 42 33.37 31.99 17.27
CA LEU A 42 33.27 33.44 17.13
C LEU A 42 32.11 33.98 17.98
N LEU A 43 30.97 33.31 17.97
CA LEU A 43 29.77 33.75 18.69
C LEU A 43 29.68 33.15 20.09
N ASN A 44 30.50 32.14 20.39
CA ASN A 44 30.51 31.38 21.65
C ASN A 44 29.12 30.79 22.01
N ILE A 45 28.40 30.26 21.02
CA ILE A 45 27.07 29.64 21.17
C ILE A 45 27.11 28.18 20.70
N PRO A 46 26.28 27.30 21.25
CA PRO A 46 26.12 25.95 20.70
C PRO A 46 25.38 25.98 19.35
N VAL A 47 25.77 25.08 18.48
CA VAL A 47 25.14 24.83 17.17
C VAL A 47 25.02 23.33 16.94
N ALA A 48 24.01 22.90 16.17
CA ALA A 48 23.91 21.56 15.63
C ALA A 48 24.50 21.54 14.22
N VAL A 49 25.39 20.60 13.95
CA VAL A 49 26.04 20.49 12.63
C VAL A 49 25.80 19.09 12.06
N LYS A 50 25.00 19.02 11.00
CA LYS A 50 24.70 17.78 10.25
C LYS A 50 25.78 17.56 9.19
N GLU A 51 26.47 16.43 9.24
CA GLU A 51 27.49 15.99 8.29
C GLU A 51 26.88 15.01 7.30
N LEU A 52 27.06 15.20 6.00
CA LEU A 52 26.67 14.24 4.97
C LEU A 52 27.63 13.05 4.99
N THR A 53 27.14 11.83 5.18
CA THR A 53 27.98 10.62 5.27
C THR A 53 28.34 10.03 3.90
N ASN A 54 27.58 10.31 2.85
CA ASN A 54 27.88 9.85 1.50
C ASN A 54 28.41 10.99 0.62
N ALA A 55 29.67 10.89 0.19
CA ALA A 55 30.39 11.95 -0.51
C ALA A 55 30.15 12.01 -2.03
N ALA A 56 29.19 11.25 -2.59
CA ALA A 56 28.88 11.31 -4.01
C ALA A 56 28.37 12.72 -4.39
N GLN A 57 28.79 13.23 -5.56
CA GLN A 57 28.42 14.60 -5.98
C GLN A 57 26.90 14.82 -6.07
N LYS A 58 26.15 13.76 -6.39
CA LYS A 58 24.69 13.79 -6.45
C LYS A 58 24.06 14.02 -5.06
N ASP A 59 24.60 13.37 -4.04
CA ASP A 59 24.06 13.47 -2.67
C ASP A 59 24.41 14.83 -2.05
N LYS A 60 25.58 15.40 -2.38
CA LYS A 60 25.94 16.77 -1.99
C LYS A 60 24.99 17.81 -2.57
N ASN A 61 24.62 17.66 -3.85
CA ASN A 61 23.66 18.58 -4.47
C ASN A 61 22.28 18.49 -3.82
N GLN A 62 21.83 17.27 -3.52
CA GLN A 62 20.58 17.06 -2.80
C GLN A 62 20.60 17.66 -1.40
N PHE A 63 21.67 17.48 -0.65
CA PHE A 63 21.87 18.03 0.68
C PHE A 63 21.92 19.57 0.68
N LEU A 64 22.47 20.16 -0.38
CA LEU A 64 22.45 21.61 -0.59
C LEU A 64 21.04 22.14 -0.87
N GLU A 65 20.22 21.41 -1.67
CA GLU A 65 18.81 21.79 -1.92
C GLU A 65 17.98 21.70 -0.63
N GLU A 66 18.19 20.66 0.19
CA GLU A 66 17.59 20.55 1.53
C GLU A 66 17.94 21.77 2.40
N ALA A 67 19.24 22.12 2.47
CA ALA A 67 19.69 23.29 3.21
C ALA A 67 19.08 24.60 2.69
N ARG A 68 18.92 24.73 1.37
CA ARG A 68 18.26 25.90 0.74
C ARG A 68 16.77 25.95 1.07
N ALA A 69 16.07 24.81 1.06
CA ALA A 69 14.65 24.73 1.43
C ALA A 69 14.46 25.15 2.89
N MET A 70 15.23 24.59 3.81
CA MET A 70 15.21 24.97 5.23
C MET A 70 15.51 26.47 5.43
N ALA A 71 16.54 27.01 4.78
CA ALA A 71 16.92 28.42 4.89
C ALA A 71 15.81 29.39 4.43
N ARG A 72 14.98 28.99 3.45
CA ARG A 72 13.82 29.80 3.01
C ARG A 72 12.75 29.92 4.12
N PHE A 73 12.63 28.91 4.96
CA PHE A 73 11.59 28.83 5.99
C PHE A 73 12.08 29.10 7.40
N SER A 74 13.35 29.40 7.61
CA SER A 74 14.00 29.63 8.92
C SER A 74 13.40 30.78 9.75
N GLN A 75 12.62 31.66 9.13
CA GLN A 75 11.91 32.73 9.85
C GLN A 75 10.62 32.26 10.54
N ASN A 76 10.15 31.02 10.28
CA ASN A 76 8.97 30.44 10.94
C ASN A 76 9.36 29.84 12.29
N GLN A 77 8.66 30.20 13.34
CA GLN A 77 8.97 29.78 14.72
C GLN A 77 8.93 28.24 14.89
N GLY A 78 8.13 27.53 14.10
CA GLY A 78 7.99 26.07 14.14
C GLY A 78 9.04 25.29 13.34
N ILE A 79 10.06 25.93 12.75
CA ILE A 79 11.12 25.29 11.95
C ILE A 79 12.48 25.63 12.54
N VAL A 80 13.41 24.67 12.50
CA VAL A 80 14.79 24.87 12.96
C VAL A 80 15.53 25.88 12.08
N ASP A 81 16.28 26.80 12.69
CA ASP A 81 16.99 27.88 12.01
C ASP A 81 18.33 27.42 11.40
N VAL A 82 18.49 27.59 10.09
CA VAL A 82 19.74 27.30 9.37
C VAL A 82 20.69 28.49 9.46
N ARG A 83 21.90 28.29 9.94
CA ARG A 83 22.91 29.33 10.19
C ARG A 83 24.05 29.38 9.20
N ASP A 84 24.46 28.21 8.68
CA ASP A 84 25.61 28.16 7.77
C ASP A 84 25.57 26.85 6.95
N PHE A 85 26.25 26.82 5.81
CA PHE A 85 26.47 25.61 5.01
C PHE A 85 27.85 25.71 4.37
N PHE A 86 28.67 24.67 4.49
CA PHE A 86 30.00 24.64 3.91
C PHE A 86 30.46 23.23 3.55
N GLU A 87 31.43 23.15 2.65
CA GLU A 87 32.12 21.90 2.35
C GLU A 87 33.49 21.87 3.04
N ALA A 88 33.81 20.75 3.68
CA ALA A 88 35.13 20.47 4.29
C ALA A 88 35.33 18.93 4.33
N ASN A 89 36.58 18.48 4.46
CA ASN A 89 36.97 17.07 4.59
C ASN A 89 36.40 16.16 3.46
N GLY A 90 36.08 16.73 2.28
CA GLY A 90 35.55 16.01 1.15
C GLY A 90 34.00 15.77 1.22
N THR A 91 33.32 16.24 2.27
CA THR A 91 31.87 16.16 2.46
C THR A 91 31.23 17.55 2.68
N ALA A 92 29.93 17.61 2.92
CA ALA A 92 29.16 18.83 3.19
C ALA A 92 28.63 18.85 4.62
N TYR A 93 28.53 20.05 5.17
CA TYR A 93 28.06 20.31 6.53
C TYR A 93 26.99 21.37 6.54
N LEU A 94 25.87 21.07 7.21
CA LEU A 94 24.76 22.00 7.46
C LEU A 94 24.76 22.42 8.92
N VAL A 95 24.86 23.72 9.19
CA VAL A 95 24.88 24.29 10.54
C VAL A 95 23.53 24.87 10.88
N MET A 96 22.96 24.42 11.97
CA MET A 96 21.65 24.80 12.48
C MET A 96 21.73 25.30 13.93
N GLU A 97 20.69 25.96 14.39
CA GLU A 97 20.57 26.22 15.82
C GLU A 97 20.55 24.92 16.62
N TYR A 98 21.17 24.93 17.77
CA TYR A 98 21.11 23.79 18.70
C TYR A 98 19.90 23.95 19.62
N LEU A 99 19.00 22.96 19.61
CA LEU A 99 17.81 22.92 20.44
C LEU A 99 18.13 22.07 21.68
N ASP A 100 18.18 22.73 22.84
CA ASP A 100 18.45 22.07 24.13
C ASP A 100 17.14 21.55 24.73
N GLY A 101 16.77 20.32 24.38
CA GLY A 101 15.52 19.69 24.82
C GLY A 101 15.41 18.25 24.33
N MET A 102 14.21 17.71 24.26
CA MET A 102 13.91 16.34 23.87
C MET A 102 12.96 16.30 22.68
N ASP A 103 12.95 15.21 21.92
CA ASP A 103 11.95 15.00 20.88
C ASP A 103 10.58 14.63 21.49
N LEU A 104 9.52 14.65 20.66
CA LEU A 104 8.17 14.35 21.13
C LEU A 104 7.97 12.91 21.58
N CYS A 105 8.75 11.95 21.04
CA CYS A 105 8.69 10.57 21.54
C CYS A 105 9.16 10.53 22.99
N GLU A 106 10.36 11.05 23.25
CA GLU A 106 10.95 11.13 24.60
C GLU A 106 10.07 11.94 25.56
N TYR A 107 9.44 13.01 25.06
CA TYR A 107 8.56 13.85 25.86
C TYR A 107 7.29 13.10 26.29
N VAL A 108 6.58 12.45 25.36
CA VAL A 108 5.37 11.67 25.67
C VAL A 108 5.69 10.45 26.55
N GLU A 109 6.82 9.79 26.33
CA GLU A 109 7.25 8.67 27.15
C GLU A 109 7.56 9.09 28.61
N THR A 110 8.12 10.29 28.80
CA THR A 110 8.53 10.77 30.13
C THR A 110 7.43 11.49 30.90
N GLN A 111 6.60 12.26 30.21
CA GLN A 111 5.55 13.10 30.83
C GLN A 111 4.14 12.46 30.74
N GLY A 112 3.98 11.45 29.88
CA GLY A 112 2.68 10.84 29.57
C GLY A 112 1.91 11.58 28.47
N PRO A 113 0.78 10.98 28.02
CA PRO A 113 -0.05 11.60 26.96
C PRO A 113 -0.72 12.89 27.42
N PHE A 114 -0.86 13.81 26.47
CA PHE A 114 -1.50 15.13 26.70
C PHE A 114 -3.03 15.09 26.59
N SER A 115 -3.70 16.18 26.97
CA SER A 115 -5.02 16.49 26.44
C SER A 115 -4.91 17.06 25.02
N MET A 116 -6.00 17.02 24.25
CA MET A 116 -6.00 17.62 22.90
C MET A 116 -5.72 19.12 22.93
N ASP A 117 -6.18 19.84 23.96
CA ASP A 117 -5.94 21.28 24.09
C ASP A 117 -4.44 21.57 24.32
N GLU A 118 -3.75 20.77 25.14
CA GLU A 118 -2.29 20.86 25.36
C GLU A 118 -1.51 20.53 24.09
N ALA A 119 -1.96 19.52 23.33
CA ALA A 119 -1.34 19.13 22.05
C ALA A 119 -1.51 20.24 20.99
N LEU A 120 -2.67 20.91 20.94
CA LEU A 120 -2.92 22.04 20.04
C LEU A 120 -2.06 23.27 20.37
N GLU A 121 -1.88 23.57 21.66
CA GLU A 121 -1.00 24.66 22.09
C GLU A 121 0.45 24.37 21.70
N MET A 122 0.90 23.13 21.89
CA MET A 122 2.26 22.72 21.58
C MET A 122 2.54 22.66 20.07
N LEU A 123 1.67 22.04 19.28
CA LEU A 123 1.89 21.79 17.84
C LEU A 123 1.39 22.92 16.94
N GLY A 124 0.70 23.92 17.48
CA GLY A 124 0.23 25.09 16.72
C GLY A 124 1.31 25.76 15.86
N PRO A 125 2.50 26.07 16.41
CA PRO A 125 3.60 26.66 15.62
C PRO A 125 4.07 25.77 14.45
N ILE A 126 3.99 24.42 14.60
CA ILE A 126 4.31 23.47 13.50
C ILE A 126 3.25 23.56 12.41
N MET A 127 1.94 23.64 12.78
CA MET A 127 0.86 23.80 11.79
C MET A 127 1.02 25.09 10.99
N GLU A 128 1.31 26.20 11.64
CA GLU A 128 1.55 27.49 10.99
C GLU A 128 2.76 27.46 10.05
N ALA A 129 3.83 26.77 10.48
CA ALA A 129 5.04 26.60 9.69
C ALA A 129 4.79 25.75 8.45
N LEU A 130 4.07 24.62 8.58
CA LEU A 130 3.71 23.75 7.46
C LEU A 130 2.77 24.47 6.48
N ALA A 131 1.79 25.24 6.96
CA ALA A 131 0.96 26.07 6.12
C ALA A 131 1.78 27.08 5.29
N ALA A 132 2.83 27.65 5.87
CA ALA A 132 3.73 28.57 5.15
C ALA A 132 4.60 27.83 4.11
N VAL A 133 5.01 26.59 4.40
CA VAL A 133 5.74 25.71 3.48
C VAL A 133 4.87 25.34 2.28
N HIS A 134 3.62 24.90 2.52
CA HIS A 134 2.66 24.51 1.51
C HIS A 134 2.31 25.67 0.56
N ARG A 135 2.10 26.89 1.08
CA ARG A 135 1.84 28.08 0.24
C ARG A 135 2.97 28.41 -0.75
N GLN A 136 4.16 27.90 -0.54
CA GLN A 136 5.29 28.06 -1.45
C GLN A 136 5.51 26.83 -2.35
N GLY A 137 4.54 25.92 -2.41
CA GLY A 137 4.61 24.73 -3.25
C GLY A 137 5.54 23.62 -2.74
N TYR A 138 5.87 23.60 -1.44
CA TYR A 138 6.68 22.55 -0.82
C TYR A 138 5.85 21.69 0.12
N ILE A 139 6.20 20.41 0.25
CA ILE A 139 5.67 19.48 1.27
C ILE A 139 6.84 18.83 2.02
N HIS A 140 6.63 18.55 3.31
CA HIS A 140 7.69 18.09 4.22
C HIS A 140 7.99 16.60 4.07
N ARG A 141 6.97 15.73 4.04
CA ARG A 141 7.01 14.27 3.79
C ARG A 141 7.64 13.40 4.88
N ASP A 142 8.19 13.97 5.91
CA ASP A 142 8.83 13.21 7.01
C ASP A 142 8.45 13.81 8.38
N ILE A 143 7.15 14.01 8.59
CA ILE A 143 6.61 14.50 9.87
C ILE A 143 6.35 13.29 10.76
N SER A 144 6.99 13.30 11.93
CA SER A 144 6.87 12.24 12.94
C SER A 144 7.36 12.77 14.30
N PRO A 145 7.00 12.14 15.41
CA PRO A 145 7.36 12.65 16.74
C PRO A 145 8.87 12.81 16.98
N ASP A 146 9.69 11.96 16.39
CA ASP A 146 11.16 11.99 16.47
C ASP A 146 11.80 13.14 15.66
N ASN A 147 11.07 13.71 14.69
CA ASN A 147 11.50 14.88 13.93
C ASN A 147 10.96 16.21 14.50
N ILE A 148 10.28 16.16 15.63
CA ILE A 148 9.77 17.35 16.34
C ILE A 148 10.43 17.44 17.70
N ARG A 149 11.16 18.54 17.94
CA ARG A 149 11.93 18.73 19.18
C ARG A 149 11.34 19.83 20.03
N THR A 150 11.18 19.55 21.32
CA THR A 150 10.78 20.55 22.33
C THR A 150 12.03 21.12 22.99
N THR A 151 11.99 22.41 23.34
CA THR A 151 13.06 23.06 24.11
C THR A 151 12.65 23.25 25.57
N HIS A 152 13.59 23.50 26.46
CA HIS A 152 13.32 23.71 27.89
C HIS A 152 12.45 24.94 28.18
N ASP A 153 12.38 25.90 27.27
CA ASP A 153 11.51 27.08 27.34
C ASP A 153 10.14 26.86 26.69
N GLY A 154 9.83 25.63 26.28
CA GLY A 154 8.51 25.22 25.76
C GLY A 154 8.29 25.53 24.28
N GLN A 155 9.32 25.93 23.52
CA GLN A 155 9.22 26.03 22.07
C GLN A 155 9.25 24.64 21.44
N VAL A 156 8.56 24.51 20.30
CA VAL A 156 8.54 23.27 19.53
C VAL A 156 8.95 23.54 18.09
N LYS A 157 9.89 22.78 17.58
CA LYS A 157 10.42 22.96 16.23
C LYS A 157 10.53 21.65 15.47
N LEU A 158 10.13 21.72 14.20
CA LEU A 158 10.32 20.68 13.24
C LEU A 158 11.76 20.70 12.73
N LEU A 159 12.41 19.55 12.78
CA LEU A 159 13.79 19.38 12.36
C LEU A 159 13.86 19.09 10.86
N ASP A 160 14.43 18.22 10.36
CA ASP A 160 14.90 17.70 9.11
C ASP A 160 13.94 17.84 7.91
N PHE A 161 14.39 18.57 6.87
CA PHE A 161 13.73 18.71 5.57
C PHE A 161 14.30 17.75 4.51
N GLY A 162 14.96 16.65 4.92
CA GLY A 162 15.62 15.72 4.00
C GLY A 162 14.71 15.07 2.96
N ALA A 163 13.41 15.03 3.26
CA ALA A 163 12.37 14.57 2.33
C ALA A 163 11.58 15.72 1.70
N ALA A 164 11.75 16.98 2.19
CA ALA A 164 11.02 18.12 1.69
C ALA A 164 11.45 18.49 0.27
N ARG A 165 10.48 18.65 -0.63
CA ARG A 165 10.73 19.04 -2.02
C ARG A 165 9.57 19.85 -2.57
N GLU A 166 9.90 20.60 -3.62
CA GLU A 166 8.91 21.22 -4.49
C GLU A 166 7.96 20.18 -5.06
N ILE A 167 6.67 20.48 -5.11
CA ILE A 167 5.61 19.59 -5.61
C ILE A 167 5.87 19.16 -7.06
N SER A 168 6.62 19.96 -7.81
CA SER A 168 6.93 19.86 -9.26
C SER A 168 8.31 19.28 -9.59
N GLY A 169 8.88 18.36 -8.83
CA GLY A 169 10.27 17.90 -9.07
C GLY A 169 10.40 16.53 -9.74
N ASP A 170 11.40 16.41 -10.64
CA ASP A 170 11.76 15.32 -11.56
C ASP A 170 11.68 13.88 -10.96
N GLY A 171 11.16 12.93 -11.74
CA GLY A 171 10.73 11.58 -11.40
C GLY A 171 11.81 10.55 -11.05
N ARG A 172 12.91 10.89 -10.33
CA ARG A 172 13.94 9.92 -9.97
C ARG A 172 13.74 9.36 -8.57
N THR A 173 13.73 8.05 -8.49
CA THR A 173 13.58 7.26 -7.26
C THR A 173 14.62 7.64 -6.21
N VAL A 174 14.19 8.11 -5.06
CA VAL A 174 15.00 8.24 -3.85
C VAL A 174 14.35 7.36 -2.80
N THR A 175 15.13 6.54 -2.14
CA THR A 175 14.70 5.70 -1.03
C THR A 175 14.13 6.60 0.07
N VAL A 176 12.80 6.59 0.24
CA VAL A 176 12.14 7.30 1.33
C VAL A 176 12.10 6.34 2.51
N LEU A 177 12.65 6.74 3.64
CA LEU A 177 12.47 6.03 4.91
C LEU A 177 11.00 6.19 5.32
N LEU A 178 10.24 5.10 5.20
CA LEU A 178 8.81 5.07 5.50
C LEU A 178 8.63 4.85 7.01
N LYS A 179 8.03 5.81 7.72
CA LYS A 179 7.78 5.75 9.17
C LYS A 179 6.38 5.20 9.45
N LYS A 180 6.31 3.98 9.97
CA LYS A 180 5.04 3.27 10.26
C LYS A 180 4.13 4.11 11.16
N GLY A 181 2.86 4.22 10.75
CA GLY A 181 1.83 4.99 11.43
C GLY A 181 1.79 6.48 11.06
N TYR A 182 2.88 7.05 10.52
CA TYR A 182 2.96 8.47 10.16
C TYR A 182 3.05 8.70 8.65
N THR A 183 3.49 7.70 7.89
CA THR A 183 3.60 7.77 6.44
C THR A 183 2.24 7.44 5.83
N PRO A 184 1.60 8.36 5.06
CA PRO A 184 0.35 8.09 4.37
C PRO A 184 0.55 7.20 3.15
N GLU A 185 -0.51 6.58 2.67
CA GLU A 185 -0.48 5.58 1.61
C GLU A 185 0.07 6.12 0.28
N GLU A 186 -0.20 7.37 -0.05
CA GLU A 186 0.29 8.01 -1.26
C GLU A 186 1.82 8.20 -1.29
N GLN A 187 2.50 8.16 -0.16
CA GLN A 187 3.97 8.17 -0.13
C GLN A 187 4.59 6.83 -0.58
N TYR A 188 3.83 5.74 -0.47
CA TYR A 188 4.21 4.42 -1.01
C TYR A 188 3.97 4.33 -2.53
N ARG A 189 3.02 5.12 -3.07
CA ARG A 189 2.62 5.12 -4.48
C ARG A 189 3.57 5.91 -5.39
N GLY A 190 4.15 6.99 -4.91
CA GLY A 190 5.02 7.86 -5.69
C GLY A 190 4.74 9.35 -5.52
N ARG A 191 5.58 10.19 -6.12
CA ARG A 191 5.61 11.64 -5.85
C ARG A 191 4.39 12.40 -6.36
N GLN A 192 3.79 11.97 -7.46
CA GLN A 192 2.66 12.65 -8.10
C GLN A 192 1.37 12.62 -7.27
N TYR A 193 1.27 11.70 -6.31
CA TYR A 193 0.09 11.57 -5.46
C TYR A 193 0.19 12.34 -4.15
N GLN A 194 1.32 12.98 -3.87
CA GLN A 194 1.62 13.65 -2.63
C GLN A 194 1.30 15.14 -2.70
N GLY A 195 0.77 15.67 -1.62
CA GLY A 195 0.40 17.07 -1.49
C GLY A 195 0.32 17.52 -0.03
N PRO A 196 -0.20 18.72 0.27
CA PRO A 196 -0.41 19.21 1.63
C PRO A 196 -1.16 18.21 2.53
N TRP A 197 -2.08 17.43 1.97
CA TRP A 197 -2.82 16.36 2.64
C TRP A 197 -1.94 15.23 3.17
N SER A 198 -0.76 15.01 2.58
CA SER A 198 0.20 14.02 3.07
C SER A 198 0.81 14.45 4.40
N ASP A 199 1.16 15.73 4.53
CA ASP A 199 1.64 16.31 5.78
C ASP A 199 0.50 16.45 6.83
N VAL A 200 -0.75 16.65 6.39
CA VAL A 200 -1.93 16.61 7.28
C VAL A 200 -2.08 15.22 7.91
N TYR A 201 -1.96 14.13 7.14
CA TYR A 201 -2.01 12.78 7.69
C TYR A 201 -0.90 12.53 8.70
N ALA A 202 0.33 12.85 8.34
CA ALA A 202 1.49 12.64 9.18
C ALA A 202 1.38 13.42 10.51
N LEU A 203 0.97 14.70 10.45
CA LEU A 203 0.76 15.52 11.64
C LEU A 203 -0.43 15.03 12.47
N SER A 204 -1.50 14.54 11.84
CA SER A 204 -2.61 13.88 12.55
C SER A 204 -2.15 12.64 13.30
N GLY A 205 -1.22 11.87 12.71
CA GLY A 205 -0.55 10.76 13.39
C GLY A 205 0.24 11.21 14.62
N VAL A 206 0.92 12.35 14.54
CA VAL A 206 1.64 12.95 15.68
C VAL A 206 0.65 13.38 16.77
N PHE A 207 -0.45 14.07 16.43
CA PHE A 207 -1.50 14.42 17.40
C PHE A 207 -2.07 13.17 18.09
N TYR A 208 -2.41 12.13 17.29
CA TYR A 208 -2.91 10.88 17.82
C TYR A 208 -1.94 10.26 18.82
N TYR A 209 -0.63 10.21 18.49
CA TYR A 209 0.40 9.73 19.39
C TYR A 209 0.50 10.57 20.68
N CYS A 210 0.52 11.88 20.56
CA CYS A 210 0.64 12.79 21.70
C CYS A 210 -0.50 12.63 22.71
N ILE A 211 -1.74 12.38 22.26
CA ILE A 211 -2.91 12.29 23.14
C ILE A 211 -3.24 10.87 23.61
N THR A 212 -2.73 9.84 22.91
CA THR A 212 -2.99 8.43 23.27
C THR A 212 -1.78 7.71 23.84
N GLY A 213 -0.55 8.22 23.62
CA GLY A 213 0.70 7.52 23.88
C GLY A 213 0.96 6.33 22.96
N LYS A 214 0.20 6.20 21.86
CA LYS A 214 0.32 5.10 20.90
C LYS A 214 0.38 5.62 19.48
N ALA A 215 1.31 5.13 18.68
CA ALA A 215 1.31 5.41 17.25
C ALA A 215 0.02 4.88 16.61
N PRO A 216 -0.54 5.56 15.60
CA PRO A 216 -1.64 5.01 14.81
C PRO A 216 -1.22 3.68 14.15
N THR A 217 -2.19 2.80 13.89
CA THR A 217 -1.94 1.62 13.05
C THR A 217 -1.40 2.06 11.69
N ASP A 218 -0.41 1.35 11.18
CA ASP A 218 0.21 1.66 9.87
C ASP A 218 -0.84 1.71 8.75
N CYS A 219 -0.71 2.70 7.84
CA CYS A 219 -1.71 2.92 6.80
C CYS A 219 -1.89 1.72 5.88
N ILE A 220 -0.81 0.98 5.59
CA ILE A 220 -0.89 -0.22 4.75
C ILE A 220 -1.67 -1.34 5.46
N GLN A 221 -1.48 -1.51 6.78
CA GLN A 221 -2.29 -2.46 7.55
C GLN A 221 -3.77 -2.05 7.59
N ARG A 222 -4.04 -0.74 7.75
CA ARG A 222 -5.40 -0.19 7.75
C ARG A 222 -6.10 -0.32 6.39
N LEU A 223 -5.38 -0.33 5.28
CA LEU A 223 -5.95 -0.60 3.95
C LEU A 223 -6.57 -2.01 3.84
N PHE A 224 -6.02 -2.99 4.57
CA PHE A 224 -6.58 -4.35 4.61
C PHE A 224 -7.69 -4.50 5.62
N HIS A 225 -7.58 -3.84 6.77
CA HIS A 225 -8.58 -3.84 7.83
C HIS A 225 -8.37 -2.61 8.70
N ASP A 226 -9.23 -1.61 8.54
CA ASP A 226 -9.12 -0.38 9.33
C ASP A 226 -9.65 -0.60 10.75
N ASP A 227 -8.73 -0.94 11.65
CA ASP A 227 -8.97 -1.16 13.08
C ASP A 227 -8.54 0.03 13.96
N LEU A 228 -8.25 1.19 13.34
CA LEU A 228 -7.83 2.39 14.05
C LEU A 228 -8.90 2.80 15.07
N LYS A 229 -8.56 2.72 16.34
CA LYS A 229 -9.45 3.11 17.43
C LYS A 229 -9.50 4.63 17.55
N ALA A 230 -10.71 5.16 17.76
CA ALA A 230 -10.83 6.57 18.09
C ALA A 230 -10.08 6.90 19.40
N PRO A 231 -9.42 8.06 19.52
CA PRO A 231 -8.65 8.41 20.73
C PRO A 231 -9.45 8.32 22.04
N SER A 232 -10.72 8.67 22.04
CA SER A 232 -11.61 8.53 23.21
C SER A 232 -11.75 7.07 23.67
N GLN A 233 -11.74 6.10 22.77
CA GLN A 233 -11.77 4.67 23.09
C GLN A 233 -10.47 4.19 23.78
N LEU A 234 -9.38 4.94 23.61
CA LEU A 234 -8.10 4.70 24.28
C LEU A 234 -7.92 5.51 25.56
N GLY A 235 -8.95 6.29 25.95
CA GLY A 235 -8.94 7.08 27.17
C GLY A 235 -8.34 8.49 27.01
N ALA A 236 -8.09 8.95 25.77
CA ALA A 236 -7.59 10.31 25.50
C ALA A 236 -8.62 11.36 25.90
N ARG A 237 -8.13 12.50 26.39
CA ARG A 237 -8.93 13.69 26.73
C ARG A 237 -9.12 14.57 25.49
N ILE A 238 -10.16 14.29 24.73
CA ILE A 238 -10.50 14.94 23.46
C ILE A 238 -12.01 15.13 23.38
N ASN A 239 -12.51 16.23 22.82
CA ASN A 239 -13.93 16.42 22.58
C ASN A 239 -14.36 15.77 21.25
N ARG A 240 -15.67 15.57 21.06
CA ARG A 240 -16.23 14.87 19.89
C ARG A 240 -15.90 15.54 18.56
N ILE A 241 -15.85 16.87 18.51
CA ILE A 241 -15.57 17.63 17.28
C ILE A 241 -14.11 17.47 16.92
N GLN A 242 -13.21 17.72 17.88
CA GLN A 242 -11.76 17.52 17.68
C GLN A 242 -11.42 16.08 17.30
N GLU A 243 -12.08 15.09 17.88
CA GLU A 243 -11.89 13.68 17.54
C GLU A 243 -12.30 13.38 16.09
N ALA A 244 -13.46 13.89 15.66
CA ALA A 244 -13.92 13.72 14.28
C ALA A 244 -12.96 14.39 13.28
N VAL A 245 -12.45 15.59 13.60
CA VAL A 245 -11.46 16.29 12.78
C VAL A 245 -10.15 15.52 12.70
N LEU A 246 -9.66 15.02 13.83
CA LEU A 246 -8.43 14.24 13.90
C LEU A 246 -8.53 12.93 13.10
N MET A 247 -9.66 12.21 13.25
CA MET A 247 -9.90 10.97 12.53
C MET A 247 -10.06 11.20 11.02
N LYS A 248 -10.67 12.35 10.61
CA LYS A 248 -10.68 12.75 9.20
C LYS A 248 -9.26 13.05 8.68
N GLY A 249 -8.39 13.69 9.46
CA GLY A 249 -6.99 13.88 9.09
C GLY A 249 -6.21 12.57 8.92
N LEU A 250 -6.63 11.51 9.65
CA LEU A 250 -6.10 10.15 9.55
C LEU A 250 -6.86 9.26 8.55
N ALA A 251 -7.76 9.81 7.72
CA ALA A 251 -8.40 9.05 6.66
C ALA A 251 -7.34 8.42 5.74
N LEU A 252 -7.56 7.19 5.31
CA LEU A 252 -6.59 6.46 4.48
C LEU A 252 -6.39 7.14 3.13
N ARG A 253 -7.47 7.60 2.50
CA ARG A 253 -7.43 8.29 1.21
C ARG A 253 -7.17 9.79 1.38
N ALA A 254 -6.38 10.35 0.50
CA ALA A 254 -6.02 11.77 0.48
C ALA A 254 -7.26 12.68 0.31
N ASP A 255 -8.21 12.29 -0.52
CA ASP A 255 -9.47 13.00 -0.78
C ASP A 255 -10.44 12.99 0.42
N GLY A 256 -10.32 12.01 1.30
CA GLY A 256 -11.05 11.96 2.57
C GLY A 256 -10.50 12.92 3.64
N ARG A 257 -9.37 13.58 3.41
CA ARG A 257 -8.67 14.45 4.37
C ARG A 257 -8.98 15.93 4.14
N TYR A 258 -8.23 16.79 4.80
CA TYR A 258 -8.21 18.23 4.56
C TYR A 258 -7.23 18.54 3.45
N GLY A 259 -7.64 19.37 2.48
CA GLY A 259 -6.84 19.73 1.31
C GLY A 259 -5.64 20.62 1.65
N SER A 260 -5.67 21.33 2.78
CA SER A 260 -4.58 22.18 3.23
C SER A 260 -4.39 22.13 4.76
N MET A 261 -3.21 22.55 5.23
CA MET A 261 -2.90 22.64 6.65
C MET A 261 -3.72 23.75 7.33
N GLU A 262 -4.03 24.83 6.62
CA GLU A 262 -4.89 25.90 7.13
C GLU A 262 -6.32 25.43 7.38
N GLU A 263 -6.89 24.64 6.48
CA GLU A 263 -8.22 24.05 6.63
C GLU A 263 -8.26 23.09 7.84
N TYR A 264 -7.26 22.25 7.98
CA TYR A 264 -7.12 21.32 9.09
C TYR A 264 -6.99 22.05 10.43
N GLN A 265 -6.13 23.06 10.48
CA GLN A 265 -5.92 23.91 11.67
C GLN A 265 -7.21 24.62 12.08
N ALA A 266 -7.91 25.26 11.15
CA ALA A 266 -9.17 25.95 11.41
C ALA A 266 -10.24 25.01 11.98
N ALA A 267 -10.34 23.77 11.44
CA ALA A 267 -11.27 22.77 11.92
C ALA A 267 -10.97 22.33 13.37
N LEU A 268 -9.70 22.08 13.71
CA LEU A 268 -9.29 21.68 15.05
C LEU A 268 -9.54 22.79 16.11
N PHE A 269 -9.23 24.05 15.79
CA PHE A 269 -9.41 25.17 16.71
C PHE A 269 -10.89 25.53 16.92
N SER A 270 -11.73 25.43 15.86
CA SER A 270 -13.18 25.67 15.99
C SER A 270 -13.85 24.68 16.94
N GLY A 271 -13.36 23.44 16.98
CA GLY A 271 -13.80 22.42 17.94
C GLY A 271 -13.45 22.76 19.39
N GLY A 272 -12.33 23.45 19.63
CA GLY A 272 -11.89 23.87 20.97
C GLY A 272 -12.74 25.01 21.59
N GLU A 273 -13.26 25.92 20.78
CA GLU A 273 -14.12 27.03 21.27
C GLU A 273 -15.55 26.54 21.62
N ALA A 274 -16.10 25.59 20.89
CA ALA A 274 -17.40 25.01 21.18
C ALA A 274 -17.42 24.22 22.50
N GLY A 275 -16.30 23.60 22.87
CA GLY A 275 -16.18 22.82 24.12
C GLY A 275 -16.10 23.64 25.39
N LYS A 276 -15.88 24.97 25.30
CA LYS A 276 -15.80 25.87 26.48
C LYS A 276 -17.17 26.44 26.95
N GLN A 277 -18.27 26.10 26.26
CA GLN A 277 -19.61 26.62 26.58
C GLN A 277 -20.55 25.62 27.29
N GLU A 278 -20.14 24.43 27.64
CA GLU A 278 -20.99 23.47 28.37
C GLU A 278 -20.35 22.97 29.67
N ALA A 279 -20.58 23.77 30.76
CA ALA A 279 -20.60 23.20 32.11
C ALA A 279 -21.96 23.56 32.75
N PRO A 280 -22.81 22.60 33.15
CA PRO A 280 -24.15 22.85 33.62
C PRO A 280 -24.15 23.21 35.11
N THR A 281 -24.55 24.44 35.46
CA THR A 281 -25.06 24.76 36.78
C THR A 281 -26.51 24.32 36.89
N LYS A 282 -26.79 23.48 37.90
CA LYS A 282 -28.15 23.14 38.34
C LYS A 282 -28.82 24.38 38.88
N GLN A 283 -30.01 24.73 38.40
CA GLN A 283 -31.09 25.26 39.23
C GLN A 283 -32.45 25.23 38.50
N GLU A 284 -33.45 25.01 39.29
CA GLU A 284 -34.90 24.74 39.17
C GLU A 284 -35.71 25.64 38.22
N ALA A 285 -36.80 25.04 37.70
CA ALA A 285 -37.89 25.70 36.96
C ALA A 285 -38.68 26.68 37.86
N PRO A 286 -39.36 27.72 37.32
CA PRO A 286 -40.80 27.61 37.12
C PRO A 286 -41.41 28.34 35.89
N THR A 287 -42.43 27.69 35.41
CA THR A 287 -43.73 28.12 34.79
C THR A 287 -43.98 29.50 34.21
N ASN A 288 -44.57 29.48 33.00
CA ASN A 288 -45.65 30.29 32.42
C ASN A 288 -45.43 31.74 32.01
N GLY A 289 -45.86 32.06 30.78
CA GLY A 289 -46.33 33.35 30.40
C GLY A 289 -46.25 33.72 28.90
N ILE A 290 -47.44 33.71 28.31
CA ILE A 290 -47.85 34.05 26.95
C ILE A 290 -47.58 35.50 26.54
N SER A 291 -47.35 35.72 25.23
CA SER A 291 -47.73 36.83 24.33
C SER A 291 -46.54 37.52 23.63
N GLY A 292 -46.43 37.47 22.35
CA GLY A 292 -47.22 38.23 21.40
C GLY A 292 -46.38 39.37 20.80
N GLY A 293 -46.17 39.38 19.46
CA GLY A 293 -45.88 40.65 18.79
C GLY A 293 -44.77 40.57 17.71
N ALA A 294 -45.18 40.74 16.50
CA ALA A 294 -44.47 40.85 15.22
C ALA A 294 -43.38 41.95 15.14
N ASP A 295 -42.34 41.85 14.36
CA ASP A 295 -42.26 42.33 12.99
C ASP A 295 -40.78 42.56 12.54
N SER A 296 -40.49 42.15 11.29
CA SER A 296 -39.54 42.69 10.29
C SER A 296 -38.01 42.70 10.49
N GLY A 297 -37.33 42.05 9.55
CA GLY A 297 -36.05 42.54 9.05
C GLY A 297 -34.98 41.49 8.78
N GLU A 298 -34.90 41.01 7.53
CA GLU A 298 -33.78 40.27 6.93
C GLU A 298 -32.51 41.12 6.80
N PRO A 299 -31.32 40.58 6.39
CA PRO A 299 -30.89 39.19 6.12
C PRO A 299 -29.44 38.89 6.58
N GLY A 300 -29.05 37.62 6.52
CA GLY A 300 -27.65 37.21 6.52
C GLY A 300 -27.34 35.99 7.41
N GLY A 301 -27.70 34.82 6.98
CA GLY A 301 -27.44 33.58 7.73
C GLY A 301 -26.47 32.69 7.01
N SER A 302 -25.34 32.38 7.63
CA SER A 302 -24.45 31.29 7.28
C SER A 302 -25.09 29.94 7.70
N VAL A 303 -25.15 28.97 6.80
CA VAL A 303 -25.67 27.62 7.05
C VAL A 303 -24.58 26.82 7.79
N SER A 304 -24.93 26.23 8.93
CA SER A 304 -24.00 25.40 9.71
C SER A 304 -23.92 23.96 9.18
N ALA A 305 -22.79 23.30 9.47
CA ALA A 305 -22.52 21.92 9.02
C ALA A 305 -23.55 20.87 9.52
N ASP A 306 -24.26 21.16 10.63
CA ASP A 306 -25.30 20.29 11.18
C ASP A 306 -26.56 20.20 10.31
N ASP A 307 -26.84 21.21 9.48
CA ASP A 307 -27.98 21.21 8.57
C ASP A 307 -27.77 20.27 7.38
N ILE A 308 -26.54 19.96 7.02
CA ILE A 308 -26.19 19.06 5.89
C ILE A 308 -26.33 17.60 6.34
N TRP A 309 -25.94 17.26 7.57
CA TRP A 309 -26.06 15.89 8.09
C TRP A 309 -27.52 15.51 8.40
N GLY A 310 -28.31 16.41 8.90
CA GLY A 310 -29.75 16.20 9.13
C GLY A 310 -30.52 15.93 7.83
N GLN A 311 -30.08 16.47 6.70
CA GLN A 311 -30.69 16.23 5.39
C GLN A 311 -30.28 14.88 4.78
N ILE A 312 -29.11 14.36 5.10
CA ILE A 312 -28.62 13.05 4.62
C ILE A 312 -29.30 11.90 5.37
N GLU A 313 -29.53 12.01 6.67
CA GLU A 313 -30.27 11.00 7.43
C GLU A 313 -31.78 11.01 7.13
N ALA A 314 -32.38 12.17 6.85
CA ALA A 314 -33.77 12.27 6.45
C ALA A 314 -34.03 11.70 5.05
N ARG A 315 -33.03 11.67 4.14
CA ARG A 315 -33.14 11.02 2.83
C ARG A 315 -33.02 9.49 2.88
N LYS A 316 -32.35 8.93 3.88
CA LYS A 316 -32.29 7.47 4.11
C LYS A 316 -33.53 6.89 4.77
N ALA A 317 -34.34 7.71 5.43
CA ALA A 317 -35.56 7.28 6.15
C ALA A 317 -36.89 7.54 5.39
N GLY A 318 -36.88 8.14 4.21
CA GLY A 318 -38.06 8.68 3.52
C GLY A 318 -38.53 7.95 2.27
N GLY A 319 -38.17 6.70 2.07
CA GLY A 319 -38.52 5.94 0.87
C GLY A 319 -39.59 4.87 1.06
N ALA A 320 -40.73 5.20 1.67
CA ALA A 320 -41.93 4.37 1.53
C ALA A 320 -43.21 5.14 1.95
N ASN A 321 -44.14 5.21 1.01
CA ASN A 321 -45.56 5.61 1.11
C ASN A 321 -45.94 7.02 0.64
N THR A 322 -46.63 7.04 -0.45
CA THR A 322 -48.05 7.42 -0.67
C THR A 322 -48.27 7.54 -2.17
N GLU A 323 -49.27 7.03 -2.78
CA GLU A 323 -50.73 7.28 -2.79
C GLU A 323 -51.36 6.15 -3.66
N GLY A 324 -52.50 5.55 -3.41
CA GLY A 324 -53.78 6.08 -3.04
C GLY A 324 -54.76 5.96 -4.21
N GLY A 325 -55.77 5.13 -4.10
CA GLY A 325 -56.85 5.12 -5.09
C GLY A 325 -57.69 3.85 -5.09
N GLN A 326 -58.68 3.79 -4.22
CA GLN A 326 -60.04 3.27 -4.27
C GLN A 326 -60.46 2.21 -5.32
N GLY A 327 -61.08 1.14 -4.83
CA GLY A 327 -62.02 0.31 -5.61
C GLY A 327 -62.45 -1.00 -4.99
N GLN A 328 -63.36 -0.93 -4.05
CA GLN A 328 -64.43 -1.90 -3.64
C GLN A 328 -64.51 -3.27 -4.37
N THR A 329 -64.59 -4.32 -3.66
CA THR A 329 -65.68 -5.14 -3.11
C THR A 329 -65.56 -6.64 -3.37
N GLN A 330 -65.89 -7.36 -2.30
CA GLN A 330 -66.67 -8.59 -2.10
C GLN A 330 -65.99 -9.96 -2.17
N LYS A 331 -65.98 -10.51 -0.95
CA LYS A 331 -66.57 -11.80 -0.42
C LYS A 331 -66.23 -13.16 -1.06
N GLY A 332 -65.90 -14.03 -0.15
CA GLY A 332 -66.28 -15.47 -0.13
C GLY A 332 -65.15 -16.35 0.42
N ALA A 333 -65.16 -16.65 1.65
CA ALA A 333 -65.80 -17.69 2.42
C ALA A 333 -65.19 -19.11 2.29
N GLY A 334 -64.75 -19.64 3.42
CA GLY A 334 -64.83 -21.07 3.74
C GLY A 334 -63.49 -21.77 3.77
N ALA A 335 -63.02 -22.33 4.76
CA ALA A 335 -63.38 -22.85 6.06
C ALA A 335 -62.48 -24.07 6.34
N LYS A 336 -62.03 -24.15 7.60
CA LYS A 336 -61.78 -25.38 8.43
C LYS A 336 -60.58 -26.27 8.01
N GLY A 337 -59.82 -26.76 8.90
CA GLY A 337 -59.79 -26.95 10.35
C GLY A 337 -58.50 -27.62 10.74
N ALA A 338 -58.04 -27.29 11.87
CA ALA A 338 -58.04 -28.00 13.16
C ALA A 338 -57.00 -29.15 13.22
N GLY A 339 -56.16 -29.20 14.15
CA GLY A 339 -56.10 -29.36 15.57
C GLY A 339 -54.67 -29.48 16.03
N GLN A 340 -54.32 -28.76 17.06
CA GLN A 340 -54.24 -29.16 18.47
C GLN A 340 -53.27 -30.30 18.73
N ALA A 341 -52.36 -30.25 19.65
CA ALA A 341 -52.06 -29.67 20.93
C ALA A 341 -51.06 -30.68 21.51
N ALA A 342 -50.23 -30.51 22.43
CA ALA A 342 -50.14 -29.86 23.68
C ALA A 342 -48.75 -30.10 24.32
N ARG A 343 -48.32 -29.17 25.18
CA ARG A 343 -47.39 -29.42 26.30
C ARG A 343 -48.05 -30.27 27.39
N PRO A 344 -47.32 -30.88 28.35
CA PRO A 344 -46.77 -30.14 29.50
C PRO A 344 -45.53 -30.75 30.20
N ARG A 345 -44.78 -29.92 30.83
CA ARG A 345 -44.40 -29.72 32.24
C ARG A 345 -44.00 -30.88 33.18
N GLN A 346 -42.90 -30.58 33.88
CA GLN A 346 -42.58 -30.74 35.33
C GLN A 346 -41.97 -32.11 35.76
N GLU A 347 -41.03 -32.19 36.63
CA GLU A 347 -40.40 -31.62 37.82
C GLU A 347 -39.39 -32.71 38.33
N GLU A 348 -38.41 -32.58 39.00
CA GLU A 348 -37.73 -31.99 40.14
C GLU A 348 -36.66 -32.94 40.73
N LYS A 349 -35.63 -32.35 41.27
CA LYS A 349 -34.83 -32.73 42.48
C LYS A 349 -33.72 -33.81 42.44
N GLY A 350 -32.57 -33.38 42.89
CA GLY A 350 -31.63 -34.22 43.66
C GLY A 350 -30.19 -33.77 43.71
N ALA A 351 -29.74 -33.30 44.84
CA ALA A 351 -28.52 -32.73 45.31
C ALA A 351 -27.19 -33.45 45.01
N GLY A 352 -26.14 -32.63 44.93
CA GLY A 352 -24.72 -32.71 44.82
C GLY A 352 -23.90 -33.83 45.51
N PRO A 353 -22.56 -33.81 45.51
CA PRO A 353 -21.62 -32.70 45.66
C PRO A 353 -20.41 -32.66 44.69
N VAL A 354 -19.75 -31.50 44.67
CA VAL A 354 -18.44 -31.10 44.07
C VAL A 354 -17.25 -31.83 44.76
N PRO A 355 -16.01 -31.90 44.19
CA PRO A 355 -15.34 -31.09 43.14
C PRO A 355 -14.40 -31.85 42.17
N GLY A 356 -14.03 -31.18 41.05
CA GLY A 356 -12.97 -31.67 40.21
C GLY A 356 -12.67 -30.71 39.04
N LYS A 357 -11.64 -29.87 39.19
CA LYS A 357 -11.17 -28.94 38.15
C LYS A 357 -10.75 -29.70 36.89
N LYS A 358 -11.40 -29.47 35.76
CA LYS A 358 -10.90 -29.79 34.42
C LYS A 358 -10.85 -28.53 33.60
N LYS A 359 -9.63 -28.21 33.13
CA LYS A 359 -9.31 -27.11 32.20
C LYS A 359 -10.10 -27.29 30.90
N LYS A 360 -10.94 -26.34 30.55
CA LYS A 360 -11.56 -26.25 29.19
C LYS A 360 -10.53 -25.68 28.22
N ARG A 361 -10.14 -26.50 27.25
CA ARG A 361 -9.51 -26.02 26.02
C ARG A 361 -10.57 -25.24 25.23
N ARG A 362 -10.35 -23.95 24.98
CA ARG A 362 -11.09 -23.18 23.99
C ARG A 362 -10.57 -23.55 22.61
N ARG A 363 -11.41 -24.15 21.78
CA ARG A 363 -11.21 -24.21 20.35
C ARG A 363 -11.49 -22.81 19.79
N ILE A 364 -10.48 -22.21 19.17
CA ILE A 364 -10.61 -20.97 18.41
C ILE A 364 -11.01 -21.41 17.00
N PHE A 365 -12.18 -20.97 16.55
CA PHE A 365 -12.60 -21.07 15.16
C PHE A 365 -11.87 -19.99 14.38
N TRP A 366 -11.14 -20.37 13.35
CA TRP A 366 -10.60 -19.46 12.34
C TRP A 366 -11.58 -19.40 11.17
N LEU A 367 -11.96 -18.20 10.76
CA LEU A 367 -12.61 -17.93 9.49
C LEU A 367 -11.53 -17.63 8.46
N PRO A 368 -11.63 -18.14 7.23
CA PRO A 368 -10.65 -17.89 6.20
C PRO A 368 -10.83 -16.49 5.59
N VAL A 369 -9.74 -15.78 5.39
CA VAL A 369 -9.68 -14.55 4.58
C VAL A 369 -8.95 -14.91 3.29
N ALA A 370 -9.61 -14.61 2.20
CA ALA A 370 -9.26 -14.98 0.84
C ALA A 370 -7.94 -14.37 0.34
N ALA A 371 -7.30 -15.08 -0.54
CA ALA A 371 -6.02 -14.81 -1.14
C ALA A 371 -6.13 -13.82 -2.31
N ALA A 372 -5.21 -12.89 -2.39
CA ALA A 372 -4.70 -12.38 -3.65
C ALA A 372 -3.39 -11.63 -3.43
N GLY A 373 -2.39 -11.87 -4.25
CA GLY A 373 -1.09 -11.18 -4.24
C GLY A 373 0.04 -12.03 -3.68
N MET A 374 0.44 -13.08 -4.39
CA MET A 374 1.23 -14.15 -3.80
C MET A 374 2.75 -13.97 -3.76
N ALA A 375 3.34 -12.98 -4.37
CA ALA A 375 4.77 -12.69 -4.11
C ALA A 375 4.97 -11.73 -2.93
N ALA A 376 4.06 -10.76 -2.72
CA ALA A 376 4.08 -9.88 -1.54
C ALA A 376 3.35 -10.48 -0.34
N GLY A 377 2.36 -11.36 -0.57
CA GLY A 377 1.55 -12.01 0.45
C GLY A 377 2.30 -13.08 1.24
N CYS A 378 3.20 -13.83 0.61
CA CYS A 378 4.00 -14.85 1.31
C CYS A 378 4.96 -14.23 2.33
N ILE A 379 5.57 -13.08 2.01
CA ILE A 379 6.44 -12.35 2.96
C ILE A 379 5.61 -11.82 4.16
N LEU A 380 4.36 -11.41 3.94
CA LEU A 380 3.49 -10.92 5.02
C LEU A 380 2.86 -12.05 5.86
N LEU A 381 2.55 -13.21 5.25
CA LEU A 381 2.05 -14.37 6.00
C LEU A 381 3.14 -14.98 6.90
N ILE A 382 4.40 -14.92 6.47
CA ILE A 382 5.58 -15.32 7.25
C ILE A 382 5.67 -14.50 8.54
N PHE A 383 5.38 -13.19 8.48
CA PHE A 383 5.35 -12.32 9.66
C PHE A 383 4.14 -12.55 10.59
N MET A 384 3.02 -13.10 10.09
CA MET A 384 1.81 -13.31 10.90
C MET A 384 1.75 -14.69 11.59
N LEU A 385 2.41 -15.72 11.05
CA LEU A 385 2.41 -17.09 11.60
C LEU A 385 3.61 -17.40 12.50
N TRP A 386 4.55 -16.48 12.62
CA TRP A 386 5.69 -16.62 13.53
C TRP A 386 5.19 -16.63 14.97
N PRO A 387 5.43 -17.69 15.77
CA PRO A 387 5.04 -17.71 17.19
C PRO A 387 5.73 -16.64 18.04
N ALA A 388 6.80 -16.05 17.54
CA ALA A 388 7.46 -14.87 18.08
C ALA A 388 7.62 -13.83 16.97
N ASN A 389 6.57 -13.05 16.71
CA ASN A 389 6.71 -11.83 15.92
C ASN A 389 7.68 -10.90 16.68
N PRO A 390 8.89 -10.64 16.20
CA PRO A 390 9.87 -9.82 16.94
C PRO A 390 9.41 -8.37 17.14
N TYR A 391 8.29 -7.98 16.49
CA TYR A 391 7.70 -6.64 16.59
C TYR A 391 6.38 -6.60 17.37
N ARG A 392 5.92 -7.72 17.96
CA ARG A 392 4.73 -7.72 18.80
C ARG A 392 5.13 -7.36 20.24
N LEU A 393 4.83 -6.16 20.66
CA LEU A 393 5.05 -5.73 22.05
C LEU A 393 4.15 -6.54 23.00
N PRO A 394 4.70 -7.14 24.07
CA PRO A 394 3.89 -7.82 25.09
C PRO A 394 3.01 -6.81 25.85
N GLU A 395 1.77 -7.21 26.17
CA GLU A 395 0.80 -6.39 26.89
C GLU A 395 1.01 -6.34 28.42
N ASP A 396 2.09 -6.94 28.95
CA ASP A 396 2.25 -7.03 30.40
C ASP A 396 3.54 -6.36 30.92
N LYS A 397 3.55 -6.05 32.24
CA LYS A 397 4.55 -5.23 32.95
C LYS A 397 5.99 -5.80 33.00
N ALA A 398 6.29 -6.85 32.25
CA ALA A 398 7.58 -7.51 32.21
C ALA A 398 8.54 -6.94 31.15
N TYR A 399 8.12 -5.92 30.38
CA TYR A 399 8.86 -5.31 29.29
C TYR A 399 9.62 -4.06 29.73
N SER A 400 10.88 -3.90 29.28
CA SER A 400 11.69 -2.69 29.47
C SER A 400 12.35 -2.29 28.15
N ARG A 401 12.23 -1.00 27.78
CA ARG A 401 12.85 -0.41 26.61
C ARG A 401 13.79 0.72 27.03
N ILE A 402 14.95 0.81 26.38
CA ILE A 402 15.88 1.93 26.43
C ILE A 402 16.15 2.39 24.99
N SER A 403 16.09 3.68 24.74
CA SER A 403 16.35 4.24 23.40
C SER A 403 17.34 5.41 23.44
N GLU A 404 18.11 5.54 22.37
CA GLU A 404 18.88 6.72 21.95
C GLU A 404 19.90 7.25 22.98
N LYS A 405 20.54 6.37 23.73
CA LYS A 405 21.56 6.80 24.70
C LYS A 405 22.70 5.79 24.87
N THR A 406 23.78 6.25 25.46
CA THR A 406 24.81 5.34 26.02
C THR A 406 24.25 4.61 27.22
N VAL A 407 24.05 3.29 27.10
CA VAL A 407 23.55 2.42 28.15
C VAL A 407 24.63 2.19 29.18
N THR A 408 24.38 2.59 30.43
CA THR A 408 25.32 2.43 31.52
C THR A 408 24.96 1.23 32.39
N VAL A 409 25.96 0.68 33.08
CA VAL A 409 25.76 -0.37 34.13
C VAL A 409 24.72 0.05 35.18
N LYS A 410 24.56 1.36 35.43
CA LYS A 410 23.58 1.89 36.39
C LYS A 410 22.16 1.78 35.84
N ASP A 411 21.97 1.96 34.53
CA ASP A 411 20.65 1.82 33.87
C ASP A 411 20.20 0.36 33.98
N ILE A 412 21.04 -0.59 33.62
CA ILE A 412 20.75 -2.02 33.70
C ILE A 412 20.47 -2.44 35.15
N LYS A 413 21.24 -1.96 36.15
CA LYS A 413 20.98 -2.22 37.58
C LYS A 413 19.65 -1.61 38.05
N LYS A 414 19.16 -0.56 37.42
CA LYS A 414 17.84 0.00 37.73
C LYS A 414 16.72 -0.92 37.24
N ILE A 415 16.84 -1.47 36.02
CA ILE A 415 15.94 -2.49 35.47
C ILE A 415 15.97 -3.75 36.36
N GLY A 416 17.13 -4.24 36.75
CA GLY A 416 17.26 -5.44 37.62
C GLY A 416 16.66 -5.29 39.01
N LYS A 417 16.31 -4.06 39.47
CA LYS A 417 15.57 -3.86 40.72
C LYS A 417 14.07 -4.18 40.58
N ASP A 418 13.52 -4.04 39.38
CA ASP A 418 12.19 -4.52 39.03
C ASP A 418 12.30 -6.04 38.74
N LYS A 419 12.01 -6.86 39.75
CA LYS A 419 12.16 -8.33 39.71
C LYS A 419 11.25 -9.06 38.73
N GLY A 420 11.04 -8.52 37.53
CA GLY A 420 10.08 -9.09 36.58
C GLY A 420 10.38 -8.81 35.12
N CYS A 421 11.47 -8.13 34.78
CA CYS A 421 11.83 -7.85 33.40
C CYS A 421 12.14 -9.16 32.67
N LYS A 422 11.28 -9.54 31.73
CA LYS A 422 11.44 -10.72 30.86
C LYS A 422 11.94 -10.35 29.49
N ASP A 423 11.55 -9.17 28.98
CA ASP A 423 11.92 -8.64 27.68
C ASP A 423 12.64 -7.32 27.85
N LEU A 424 13.84 -7.23 27.28
CA LEU A 424 14.63 -5.99 27.23
C LEU A 424 14.90 -5.62 25.78
N SER A 425 14.44 -4.45 25.37
CA SER A 425 14.72 -3.88 24.06
C SER A 425 15.58 -2.63 24.20
N LEU A 426 16.73 -2.61 23.52
CA LEU A 426 17.60 -1.44 23.37
C LEU A 426 17.52 -0.97 21.92
N PHE A 427 17.23 0.32 21.73
CA PHE A 427 16.95 0.88 20.41
C PHE A 427 17.82 2.13 20.17
N TYR A 428 18.61 2.15 19.10
CA TYR A 428 19.59 3.21 18.80
C TYR A 428 20.51 3.54 20.00
N CYS A 429 21.01 2.51 20.71
CA CYS A 429 21.82 2.69 21.89
C CYS A 429 23.31 2.42 21.63
N GLN A 430 24.18 3.18 22.31
CA GLN A 430 25.55 2.74 22.52
C GLN A 430 25.61 1.82 23.73
N VAL A 431 26.00 0.56 23.51
CA VAL A 431 26.04 -0.50 24.53
C VAL A 431 27.48 -0.97 24.65
N SER A 432 28.14 -0.64 25.77
CA SER A 432 29.50 -1.14 26.00
C SER A 432 29.51 -2.60 26.47
N ASP A 433 30.65 -3.28 26.32
CA ASP A 433 30.80 -4.65 26.84
C ASP A 433 30.59 -4.75 28.38
N GLU A 434 30.82 -3.67 29.15
CA GLU A 434 30.46 -3.62 30.57
C GLU A 434 28.95 -3.58 30.79
N ALA A 435 28.19 -2.92 29.86
CA ALA A 435 26.73 -2.93 29.90
C ALA A 435 26.19 -4.32 29.53
N VAL A 436 26.77 -5.00 28.53
CA VAL A 436 26.47 -6.41 28.22
C VAL A 436 26.69 -7.33 29.42
N LYS A 437 27.83 -7.20 30.14
CA LYS A 437 28.07 -7.93 31.37
C LYS A 437 27.04 -7.63 32.46
N ALA A 438 26.53 -6.41 32.51
CA ALA A 438 25.48 -6.07 33.47
C ALA A 438 24.12 -6.66 33.07
N ILE A 439 23.79 -6.72 31.77
CA ILE A 439 22.59 -7.39 31.22
C ILE A 439 22.65 -8.88 31.59
N ALA A 440 23.81 -9.52 31.48
CA ALA A 440 24.02 -10.92 31.86
C ALA A 440 23.72 -11.23 33.35
N GLY A 441 23.57 -10.22 34.19
CA GLY A 441 23.11 -10.34 35.58
C GLY A 441 21.59 -10.19 35.78
N LEU A 442 20.78 -10.14 34.73
CA LEU A 442 19.31 -10.08 34.80
C LEU A 442 18.71 -11.48 34.76
N ASP A 443 18.57 -12.16 35.90
CA ASP A 443 18.19 -13.58 36.02
C ASP A 443 16.78 -13.89 35.45
N SER A 444 15.90 -12.88 35.28
CA SER A 444 14.52 -13.07 34.81
C SER A 444 14.37 -12.82 33.29
N LEU A 445 15.46 -12.40 32.60
CA LEU A 445 15.38 -12.03 31.17
C LEU A 445 15.21 -13.28 30.31
N GLU A 446 14.17 -13.26 29.47
CA GLU A 446 13.82 -14.32 28.51
C GLU A 446 14.13 -13.90 27.06
N SER A 447 14.02 -12.59 26.74
CA SER A 447 14.26 -12.02 25.41
C SER A 447 15.11 -10.75 25.50
N LEU A 448 16.13 -10.65 24.65
CA LEU A 448 16.99 -9.46 24.48
C LEU A 448 16.99 -9.02 23.02
N ARG A 449 16.60 -7.76 22.77
CA ARG A 449 16.63 -7.15 21.44
C ARG A 449 17.55 -5.92 21.42
N LEU A 450 18.58 -5.97 20.59
CA LEU A 450 19.53 -4.90 20.33
C LEU A 450 19.27 -4.36 18.92
N GLN A 451 18.47 -3.31 18.81
CA GLN A 451 18.03 -2.77 17.51
C GLN A 451 18.79 -1.48 17.21
N TYR A 452 19.54 -1.45 16.10
CA TYR A 452 20.37 -0.31 15.70
C TYR A 452 21.35 0.13 16.81
N CYS A 453 21.87 -0.84 17.58
CA CYS A 453 22.79 -0.60 18.67
C CYS A 453 24.24 -0.80 18.23
N SER A 454 25.14 -0.05 18.84
CA SER A 454 26.59 -0.11 18.57
C SER A 454 27.41 -0.10 19.85
N GLY A 455 28.72 -0.33 19.76
CA GLY A 455 29.66 -0.17 20.85
C GLY A 455 29.93 -1.43 21.68
N PHE A 456 29.22 -2.54 21.44
CA PHE A 456 29.57 -3.86 21.95
C PHE A 456 30.46 -4.60 20.95
N THR A 457 31.40 -5.37 21.47
CA THR A 457 32.31 -6.22 20.68
C THR A 457 32.28 -7.67 21.16
N ASP A 458 31.64 -7.95 22.32
CA ASP A 458 31.61 -9.26 22.95
C ASP A 458 30.25 -9.50 23.62
N LEU A 459 29.45 -10.43 23.06
CA LEU A 459 28.17 -10.89 23.61
C LEU A 459 28.32 -12.19 24.43
N THR A 460 29.53 -12.77 24.55
CA THR A 460 29.83 -13.99 25.31
C THR A 460 29.30 -13.98 26.75
N PRO A 461 29.24 -12.84 27.48
CA PRO A 461 28.67 -12.83 28.82
C PRO A 461 27.23 -13.33 28.93
N LEU A 462 26.43 -13.20 27.83
CA LEU A 462 25.03 -13.63 27.76
C LEU A 462 24.88 -15.16 27.70
N ALA A 463 25.93 -15.89 27.33
CA ALA A 463 25.95 -17.35 27.27
C ALA A 463 25.60 -18.03 28.62
N LYS A 464 25.81 -17.32 29.75
CA LYS A 464 25.57 -17.81 31.09
C LYS A 464 24.17 -17.59 31.64
N MET A 465 23.24 -17.10 30.80
CA MET A 465 21.86 -16.75 31.16
C MET A 465 20.90 -17.91 30.87
N PRO A 466 20.51 -18.75 31.84
CA PRO A 466 19.64 -19.91 31.55
C PRO A 466 18.19 -19.50 31.21
N GLY A 467 17.79 -18.27 31.54
CA GLY A 467 16.46 -17.71 31.19
C GLY A 467 16.37 -17.19 29.78
N LEU A 468 17.49 -16.73 29.20
CA LEU A 468 17.51 -16.08 27.89
C LEU A 468 17.27 -17.11 26.78
N LYS A 469 16.16 -16.95 26.03
CA LYS A 469 15.71 -17.86 24.98
C LYS A 469 15.79 -17.20 23.61
N GLU A 470 15.59 -15.89 23.54
CA GLU A 470 15.56 -15.11 22.31
C GLU A 470 16.64 -14.03 22.35
N LEU A 471 17.48 -14.01 21.32
CA LEU A 471 18.46 -12.95 21.08
C LEU A 471 18.25 -12.36 19.69
N SER A 472 17.96 -11.08 19.62
CA SER A 472 17.78 -10.36 18.35
C SER A 472 18.74 -9.17 18.29
N VAL A 473 19.54 -9.12 17.23
CA VAL A 473 20.43 -7.98 16.92
C VAL A 473 20.08 -7.50 15.53
N LEU A 474 19.59 -6.27 15.45
CA LEU A 474 19.26 -5.61 14.17
C LEU A 474 20.30 -4.53 13.90
N GLY A 475 21.09 -4.73 12.87
CA GLY A 475 22.07 -3.77 12.36
C GLY A 475 21.42 -2.60 11.63
N ASP A 476 22.21 -1.60 11.27
CA ASP A 476 21.77 -0.43 10.52
C ASP A 476 21.89 -0.71 9.00
N MET A 477 20.77 -0.95 8.34
CA MET A 477 20.72 -1.18 6.88
C MET A 477 21.21 0.02 6.06
N SER A 478 21.30 1.21 6.64
CA SER A 478 21.83 2.41 5.96
C SER A 478 23.38 2.51 6.00
N ALA A 479 24.00 1.72 6.88
CA ALA A 479 25.44 1.58 6.97
C ALA A 479 25.79 0.09 6.83
N PRO A 480 25.93 -0.43 5.60
CA PRO A 480 26.15 -1.85 5.37
C PRO A 480 27.43 -2.32 6.07
N GLU A 481 27.25 -3.02 7.17
CA GLU A 481 28.33 -3.63 7.94
C GLU A 481 28.33 -5.13 7.71
N VAL A 482 29.52 -5.69 7.66
CA VAL A 482 29.70 -7.15 7.65
C VAL A 482 29.56 -7.66 9.06
N LEU A 483 28.63 -8.59 9.29
CA LEU A 483 28.45 -9.26 10.56
C LEU A 483 29.62 -10.20 10.85
N ASP A 484 30.43 -9.91 11.84
CA ASP A 484 31.48 -10.82 12.35
C ASP A 484 30.98 -11.54 13.61
N GLY A 485 30.25 -12.63 13.40
CA GLY A 485 29.68 -13.43 14.49
C GLY A 485 30.77 -14.16 15.35
N GLU A 486 31.92 -14.47 14.77
CA GLU A 486 33.05 -15.09 15.51
C GLU A 486 33.61 -14.12 16.56
N ALA A 487 33.60 -12.80 16.28
CA ALA A 487 34.02 -11.80 17.24
C ALA A 487 33.02 -11.64 18.39
N TRP A 488 31.73 -11.84 18.16
CA TRP A 488 30.68 -11.63 19.16
C TRP A 488 30.42 -12.85 20.05
N PHE A 489 30.53 -14.07 19.50
CA PHE A 489 30.06 -15.31 20.10
C PHE A 489 31.25 -16.27 20.32
N GLY A 490 32.05 -16.03 21.35
CA GLY A 490 33.29 -16.80 21.67
C GLY A 490 33.08 -18.02 22.55
N GLU A 491 31.87 -18.26 23.11
CA GLU A 491 31.50 -19.40 23.98
C GLU A 491 30.14 -19.95 23.56
N ASP A 492 29.78 -21.18 23.98
CA ASP A 492 28.50 -21.80 23.65
C ASP A 492 27.34 -21.13 24.40
N PHE A 493 26.24 -20.91 23.66
CA PHE A 493 24.96 -20.35 24.13
C PHE A 493 23.91 -21.48 24.24
N PRO A 494 23.94 -22.31 25.28
CA PRO A 494 23.17 -23.55 25.33
C PRO A 494 21.67 -23.35 25.59
N TYR A 495 21.23 -22.13 25.83
CA TYR A 495 19.85 -21.79 26.19
C TYR A 495 19.11 -20.98 25.13
N ILE A 496 19.80 -20.40 24.17
CA ILE A 496 19.19 -19.63 23.09
C ILE A 496 18.49 -20.59 22.12
N THR A 497 17.17 -20.42 21.94
CA THR A 497 16.35 -21.20 21.03
C THR A 497 15.97 -20.41 19.78
N GLN A 498 16.06 -19.08 19.84
CA GLN A 498 15.77 -18.19 18.73
C GLN A 498 16.85 -17.14 18.57
N LEU A 499 17.46 -17.06 17.39
CA LEU A 499 18.50 -16.08 17.04
C LEU A 499 18.07 -15.27 15.82
N SER A 500 18.05 -13.95 15.96
CA SER A 500 17.79 -13.05 14.82
C SER A 500 18.94 -12.07 14.68
N LEU A 501 19.68 -12.16 13.57
CA LEU A 501 20.76 -11.25 13.20
C LEU A 501 20.40 -10.68 11.83
N SER A 502 19.88 -9.47 11.78
CA SER A 502 19.38 -8.86 10.54
C SER A 502 19.87 -7.41 10.40
N GLY A 503 19.65 -6.80 9.22
CA GLY A 503 20.09 -5.43 8.97
C GLY A 503 21.59 -5.29 8.68
N TYR A 504 22.29 -6.40 8.36
CA TYR A 504 23.67 -6.45 7.88
C TYR A 504 23.69 -6.79 6.40
N GLU A 505 24.68 -6.30 5.66
CA GLU A 505 24.82 -6.60 4.22
C GLU A 505 25.08 -8.08 4.01
N LYS A 506 26.01 -8.63 4.80
CA LYS A 506 26.42 -10.05 4.74
C LYS A 506 27.08 -10.50 6.05
N MET A 507 27.25 -11.80 6.20
CA MET A 507 28.08 -12.40 7.25
C MET A 507 29.52 -12.57 6.77
N ALA A 508 30.48 -12.50 7.70
CA ALA A 508 31.88 -12.86 7.47
C ALA A 508 32.08 -14.38 7.30
N GLY A 509 31.11 -15.16 7.76
CA GLY A 509 31.04 -16.62 7.70
C GLY A 509 30.02 -17.16 8.68
N THR A 510 29.71 -18.45 8.60
CA THR A 510 28.68 -19.12 9.41
C THR A 510 29.23 -19.90 10.61
N GLY A 511 30.54 -19.97 10.79
CA GLY A 511 31.22 -20.79 11.79
C GLY A 511 30.77 -20.54 13.24
N PHE A 512 30.38 -19.31 13.59
CA PHE A 512 29.91 -18.94 14.92
C PHE A 512 28.58 -19.64 15.31
N LEU A 513 27.79 -20.11 14.36
CA LEU A 513 26.50 -20.75 14.63
C LEU A 513 26.65 -22.08 15.38
N ARG A 514 27.82 -22.73 15.34
CA ARG A 514 28.12 -23.91 16.15
C ARG A 514 27.99 -23.66 17.68
N HIS A 515 28.06 -22.40 18.09
CA HIS A 515 27.91 -22.01 19.50
C HIS A 515 26.46 -21.99 19.99
N PHE A 516 25.49 -22.33 19.15
CA PHE A 516 24.05 -22.30 19.47
C PHE A 516 23.39 -23.68 19.37
N PRO A 517 23.77 -24.69 20.17
CA PRO A 517 23.28 -26.05 19.97
C PRO A 517 21.79 -26.25 20.28
N ALA A 518 21.14 -25.33 21.00
CA ALA A 518 19.72 -25.41 21.35
C ALA A 518 18.78 -24.66 20.38
N LEU A 519 19.28 -24.17 19.26
CA LEU A 519 18.50 -23.39 18.31
C LEU A 519 17.32 -24.20 17.74
N GLU A 520 16.14 -23.59 17.80
CA GLU A 520 14.92 -24.07 17.16
C GLU A 520 14.59 -23.28 15.88
N SER A 521 14.99 -22.00 15.83
CA SER A 521 14.83 -21.14 14.66
C SER A 521 15.87 -20.02 14.62
N PHE A 522 16.19 -19.54 13.41
CA PHE A 522 17.04 -18.38 13.22
C PHE A 522 16.58 -17.51 12.04
N TYR A 523 17.03 -16.24 12.07
CA TYR A 523 16.94 -15.30 10.95
C TYR A 523 18.29 -14.60 10.78
N LEU A 524 18.91 -14.71 9.62
CA LEU A 524 20.27 -14.26 9.33
C LEU A 524 20.31 -13.38 8.06
N PRO A 525 21.39 -12.60 7.83
CA PRO A 525 21.62 -11.88 6.60
C PRO A 525 21.57 -12.75 5.34
N LEU A 526 21.22 -12.16 4.21
CA LEU A 526 21.03 -12.88 2.94
C LEU A 526 22.34 -13.32 2.26
N GLU A 527 23.50 -12.85 2.71
CA GLU A 527 24.79 -13.16 2.09
C GLU A 527 25.84 -13.62 3.14
N GLY A 528 26.83 -14.34 2.67
CA GLY A 528 27.97 -14.78 3.48
C GLY A 528 27.88 -16.19 4.03
N TYR A 529 27.03 -17.06 3.43
CA TYR A 529 27.01 -18.48 3.72
C TYR A 529 28.18 -19.15 3.00
N ASP A 530 29.17 -19.56 3.77
CA ASP A 530 30.37 -20.27 3.28
C ASP A 530 30.31 -21.79 3.53
N SER A 531 29.50 -22.22 4.49
CA SER A 531 29.25 -23.63 4.83
C SER A 531 27.94 -23.78 5.60
N LEU A 532 27.32 -24.96 5.51
CA LEU A 532 26.15 -25.34 6.31
C LEU A 532 26.47 -26.43 7.33
N GLU A 533 27.77 -26.74 7.55
CA GLU A 533 28.22 -27.76 8.50
C GLU A 533 27.73 -27.55 9.93
N PHE A 534 27.42 -26.33 10.33
CA PHE A 534 26.89 -26.01 11.66
C PHE A 534 25.56 -26.71 11.97
N PHE A 535 24.79 -27.11 10.97
CA PHE A 535 23.55 -27.88 11.16
C PHE A 535 23.81 -29.31 11.67
N ASN A 536 25.03 -29.83 11.59
CA ASN A 536 25.35 -31.17 12.06
C ASN A 536 25.10 -31.34 13.57
N ASP A 537 25.18 -30.25 14.36
CA ASP A 537 25.04 -30.24 15.81
C ASP A 537 23.70 -29.60 16.27
N MET A 538 22.74 -29.33 15.33
CA MET A 538 21.49 -28.62 15.61
C MET A 538 20.26 -29.54 15.52
N ASP A 539 20.18 -30.58 16.35
CA ASP A 539 19.08 -31.56 16.35
C ASP A 539 17.73 -31.01 16.90
N HIS A 540 17.73 -29.78 17.43
CA HIS A 540 16.54 -29.07 17.95
C HIS A 540 15.84 -28.20 16.92
N MET A 541 16.44 -27.98 15.73
CA MET A 541 15.88 -27.11 14.70
C MET A 541 14.47 -27.56 14.29
N ARG A 542 13.55 -26.58 14.30
CA ARG A 542 12.16 -26.71 13.84
C ARG A 542 11.86 -25.90 12.59
N GLN A 543 12.54 -24.77 12.44
CA GLN A 543 12.31 -23.88 11.32
C GLN A 543 13.64 -23.39 10.75
N ILE A 544 13.82 -23.54 9.44
CA ILE A 544 14.95 -23.01 8.69
C ILE A 544 14.37 -22.13 7.58
N GLU A 545 14.85 -20.90 7.50
CA GLU A 545 14.55 -19.96 6.42
C GLU A 545 15.85 -19.28 5.99
N ILE A 546 16.26 -19.51 4.75
CA ILE A 546 17.46 -18.92 4.15
C ILE A 546 17.07 -18.40 2.77
N GLY A 547 17.29 -17.09 2.52
CA GLY A 547 17.05 -16.47 1.22
C GLY A 547 18.34 -16.18 0.42
N ALA A 548 19.48 -16.71 0.87
CA ALA A 548 20.78 -16.52 0.25
C ALA A 548 20.99 -17.49 -0.94
N ASP A 549 21.88 -17.14 -1.87
CA ASP A 549 22.35 -18.07 -2.88
C ASP A 549 23.13 -19.23 -2.20
N LEU A 550 22.58 -20.43 -2.27
CA LEU A 550 23.16 -21.68 -1.74
C LEU A 550 23.66 -22.59 -2.88
N SER A 551 23.66 -22.10 -4.13
CA SER A 551 24.12 -22.86 -5.28
C SER A 551 25.59 -23.28 -5.09
N GLY A 552 25.84 -24.57 -5.09
CA GLY A 552 27.19 -25.14 -4.92
C GLY A 552 27.60 -25.45 -3.48
N LEU A 553 26.77 -25.16 -2.47
CA LEU A 553 27.01 -25.60 -1.09
C LEU A 553 26.51 -27.04 -0.86
N ASP A 554 27.14 -27.76 0.08
CA ASP A 554 26.66 -29.05 0.57
C ASP A 554 25.45 -28.82 1.50
N LEU A 555 24.26 -29.27 1.05
CA LEU A 555 23.02 -29.16 1.81
C LEU A 555 22.79 -30.35 2.76
N SER A 556 23.61 -31.39 2.68
CA SER A 556 23.45 -32.63 3.46
C SER A 556 23.39 -32.40 4.99
N PRO A 557 24.06 -31.36 5.58
CA PRO A 557 23.95 -31.07 7.01
C PRO A 557 22.54 -30.74 7.48
N ILE A 558 21.73 -30.07 6.63
CA ILE A 558 20.30 -29.78 6.93
C ILE A 558 19.54 -31.09 7.23
N GLY A 559 19.92 -32.18 6.56
CA GLY A 559 19.32 -33.51 6.73
C GLY A 559 19.46 -34.10 8.15
N ASN A 560 20.33 -33.52 9.01
CA ASN A 560 20.46 -33.94 10.42
C ASN A 560 19.41 -33.30 11.34
N CYS A 561 18.73 -32.25 10.87
CA CYS A 561 17.69 -31.55 11.63
C CYS A 561 16.36 -32.32 11.58
N ARG A 562 16.30 -33.52 12.21
CA ARG A 562 15.16 -34.46 12.11
C ARG A 562 13.84 -33.98 12.71
N ARG A 563 13.83 -32.87 13.47
CA ARG A 563 12.64 -32.25 14.05
C ARG A 563 12.12 -31.09 13.23
N LEU A 564 12.67 -30.89 12.03
CA LEU A 564 12.30 -29.77 11.18
C LEU A 564 10.82 -29.87 10.76
N GLU A 565 10.07 -28.82 11.05
CA GLU A 565 8.66 -28.64 10.74
C GLU A 565 8.47 -27.73 9.52
N SER A 566 9.38 -26.78 9.31
CA SER A 566 9.33 -25.83 8.20
C SER A 566 10.72 -25.59 7.62
N LEU A 567 10.84 -25.77 6.30
CA LEU A 567 12.06 -25.48 5.52
C LEU A 567 11.71 -24.54 4.38
N ARG A 568 12.33 -23.36 4.34
CA ARG A 568 12.13 -22.32 3.32
C ARG A 568 13.46 -21.92 2.72
N LEU A 569 13.65 -22.26 1.46
CA LEU A 569 14.85 -22.03 0.66
C LEU A 569 14.49 -21.46 -0.72
N GLY A 570 13.36 -20.74 -0.84
CA GLY A 570 12.91 -20.17 -2.11
C GLY A 570 13.93 -19.17 -2.67
N GLY A 571 14.20 -19.22 -3.99
CA GLY A 571 15.14 -18.32 -4.67
C GLY A 571 16.62 -18.59 -4.41
N THR A 572 16.98 -19.64 -3.69
CA THR A 572 18.37 -19.94 -3.30
C THR A 572 19.20 -20.67 -4.34
N GLY A 573 18.61 -21.00 -5.50
CA GLY A 573 19.30 -21.63 -6.62
C GLY A 573 19.66 -23.11 -6.40
N ILE A 574 19.12 -23.77 -5.37
CA ILE A 574 19.36 -25.20 -5.10
C ILE A 574 18.72 -26.08 -6.19
N ALA A 575 19.32 -27.25 -6.41
CA ALA A 575 18.85 -28.21 -7.41
C ALA A 575 18.57 -29.62 -6.83
N ASP A 576 18.96 -29.87 -5.59
CA ASP A 576 18.86 -31.17 -4.92
C ASP A 576 18.04 -31.06 -3.62
N LEU A 577 17.12 -32.03 -3.42
CA LEU A 577 16.27 -32.14 -2.23
C LEU A 577 16.63 -33.38 -1.39
N SER A 578 17.76 -34.02 -1.63
CA SER A 578 18.15 -35.22 -0.87
C SER A 578 18.19 -35.00 0.65
N MET A 579 18.45 -33.74 1.08
CA MET A 579 18.48 -33.37 2.50
C MET A 579 17.14 -33.55 3.21
N VAL A 580 16.00 -33.49 2.52
CA VAL A 580 14.68 -33.66 3.16
C VAL A 580 14.29 -35.15 3.33
N GLN A 581 15.08 -36.08 2.79
CA GLN A 581 14.76 -37.50 2.86
C GLN A 581 14.66 -37.99 4.32
N GLY A 582 13.46 -38.46 4.70
CA GLY A 582 13.20 -38.97 6.05
C GLY A 582 12.98 -37.89 7.12
N MET A 583 12.61 -36.67 6.73
CA MET A 583 12.09 -35.64 7.64
C MET A 583 10.62 -35.90 7.96
N GLU A 584 10.36 -36.76 8.93
CA GLU A 584 8.99 -37.21 9.28
C GLU A 584 8.11 -36.11 9.86
N GLU A 585 8.70 -35.06 10.41
CA GLU A 585 7.98 -33.93 11.03
C GLU A 585 7.73 -32.75 10.05
N LEU A 586 8.32 -32.78 8.84
CA LEU A 586 8.25 -31.67 7.90
C LEU A 586 6.82 -31.45 7.41
N ALA A 587 6.27 -30.26 7.75
CA ALA A 587 4.92 -29.85 7.41
C ALA A 587 4.88 -28.78 6.32
N VAL A 588 5.91 -27.93 6.22
CA VAL A 588 5.99 -26.86 5.23
C VAL A 588 7.32 -26.92 4.50
N LEU A 589 7.27 -27.00 3.18
CA LEU A 589 8.43 -26.86 2.32
C LEU A 589 8.21 -25.76 1.28
N ASP A 590 9.14 -24.82 1.23
CA ASP A 590 9.18 -23.77 0.21
C ASP A 590 10.56 -23.76 -0.45
N VAL A 591 10.58 -24.09 -1.73
CA VAL A 591 11.75 -24.07 -2.64
C VAL A 591 11.35 -23.48 -3.98
N ALA A 592 10.46 -22.49 -3.96
CA ALA A 592 10.07 -21.78 -5.17
C ALA A 592 11.26 -21.02 -5.79
N GLY A 593 11.28 -20.85 -7.13
CA GLY A 593 12.33 -20.12 -7.83
C GLY A 593 13.71 -20.78 -7.76
N CYS A 594 13.76 -22.11 -7.67
CA CYS A 594 14.98 -22.89 -7.61
C CYS A 594 15.23 -23.66 -8.92
N GLN A 595 16.09 -24.66 -8.91
CA GLN A 595 16.40 -25.49 -10.10
C GLN A 595 16.02 -26.96 -9.89
N ILE A 596 14.99 -27.21 -9.10
CA ILE A 596 14.57 -28.57 -8.70
C ILE A 596 13.96 -29.31 -9.90
N THR A 597 14.41 -30.55 -10.10
CA THR A 597 13.87 -31.45 -11.11
C THR A 597 13.31 -32.76 -10.52
N ASP A 598 13.88 -33.24 -9.41
CA ASP A 598 13.48 -34.46 -8.71
C ASP A 598 12.97 -34.14 -7.30
N ILE A 599 11.71 -34.46 -7.05
CA ILE A 599 11.05 -34.33 -5.76
C ILE A 599 10.78 -35.66 -5.06
N SER A 600 11.33 -36.76 -5.58
CA SER A 600 11.18 -38.08 -4.97
C SER A 600 11.61 -38.19 -3.50
N PRO A 601 12.57 -37.37 -2.97
CA PRO A 601 12.89 -37.35 -1.53
C PRO A 601 11.70 -37.02 -0.64
N LEU A 602 10.68 -36.31 -1.14
CA LEU A 602 9.47 -35.97 -0.39
C LEU A 602 8.64 -37.19 -0.01
N GLN A 603 8.87 -38.37 -0.65
CA GLN A 603 8.18 -39.62 -0.26
C GLN A 603 8.35 -39.87 1.26
N GLY A 604 9.50 -39.52 1.83
CA GLY A 604 9.82 -39.67 3.25
C GLY A 604 9.22 -38.60 4.20
N CYS A 605 8.35 -37.70 3.72
CA CYS A 605 7.76 -36.60 4.51
C CYS A 605 6.23 -36.78 4.64
N PRO A 606 5.73 -37.65 5.56
CA PRO A 606 4.30 -38.01 5.63
C PRO A 606 3.42 -36.85 6.17
N LYS A 607 3.98 -35.93 6.95
CA LYS A 607 3.24 -34.83 7.58
C LYS A 607 3.20 -33.55 6.75
N LEU A 608 3.60 -33.61 5.49
CA LEU A 608 3.63 -32.44 4.63
C LEU A 608 2.21 -31.88 4.41
N GLN A 609 2.01 -30.62 4.76
CA GLN A 609 0.74 -29.89 4.71
C GLN A 609 0.74 -28.81 3.63
N SER A 610 1.86 -28.14 3.43
CA SER A 610 2.00 -27.06 2.46
C SER A 610 3.30 -27.21 1.66
N LEU A 611 3.17 -27.14 0.34
CA LEU A 611 4.25 -27.32 -0.61
C LEU A 611 4.26 -26.15 -1.61
N TYR A 612 5.35 -25.37 -1.62
CA TYR A 612 5.57 -24.24 -2.51
C TYR A 612 6.81 -24.52 -3.37
N MET A 613 6.60 -24.79 -4.64
CA MET A 613 7.66 -25.19 -5.58
C MET A 613 7.45 -24.55 -6.96
N ASP A 614 6.89 -23.36 -6.98
CA ASP A 614 6.73 -22.59 -8.21
C ASP A 614 8.08 -22.32 -8.87
N GLU A 615 8.09 -22.06 -10.19
CA GLU A 615 9.30 -21.68 -10.94
C GLU A 615 10.45 -22.69 -10.82
N ASN A 616 10.16 -23.99 -11.03
CA ASN A 616 11.14 -25.07 -11.03
C ASN A 616 11.11 -25.85 -12.37
N GLN A 617 11.69 -27.03 -12.42
CA GLN A 617 11.76 -27.87 -13.62
C GLN A 617 11.12 -29.24 -13.39
N ILE A 618 10.13 -29.33 -12.49
CA ILE A 618 9.48 -30.54 -12.02
C ILE A 618 8.61 -31.14 -13.14
N ARG A 619 8.66 -32.46 -13.31
CA ARG A 619 7.82 -33.23 -14.26
C ARG A 619 7.02 -34.30 -13.57
N ASP A 620 7.60 -34.97 -12.60
CA ASP A 620 7.02 -36.11 -11.90
C ASP A 620 6.64 -35.71 -10.47
N VAL A 621 5.36 -35.86 -10.15
CA VAL A 621 4.78 -35.58 -8.84
C VAL A 621 4.29 -36.85 -8.15
N SER A 622 4.74 -38.03 -8.60
CA SER A 622 4.30 -39.35 -8.09
C SER A 622 4.54 -39.53 -6.59
N CYS A 623 5.55 -38.86 -6.01
CA CYS A 623 5.86 -38.90 -4.57
C CYS A 623 4.79 -38.23 -3.70
N LEU A 624 3.84 -37.48 -4.30
CA LEU A 624 2.74 -36.81 -3.58
C LEU A 624 1.53 -37.75 -3.40
N GLU A 625 1.48 -38.89 -4.06
CA GLU A 625 0.37 -39.85 -3.93
C GLU A 625 0.19 -40.29 -2.46
N GLY A 626 -1.06 -40.20 -1.96
CA GLY A 626 -1.43 -40.64 -0.63
C GLY A 626 -0.99 -39.75 0.53
N LYS A 627 -0.53 -38.53 0.29
CA LYS A 627 -0.21 -37.54 1.34
C LYS A 627 -1.50 -36.91 1.91
N GLU A 628 -2.13 -37.59 2.88
CA GLU A 628 -3.47 -37.25 3.40
C GLU A 628 -3.50 -35.88 4.13
N GLU A 629 -2.36 -35.39 4.68
CA GLU A 629 -2.27 -34.11 5.36
C GLU A 629 -2.01 -32.93 4.40
N LEU A 630 -1.69 -33.22 3.12
CA LEU A 630 -1.38 -32.19 2.14
C LEU A 630 -2.65 -31.47 1.68
N HIS A 631 -2.69 -30.17 1.89
CA HIS A 631 -3.87 -29.35 1.59
C HIS A 631 -3.54 -28.07 0.75
N THR A 632 -2.27 -27.66 0.70
CA THR A 632 -1.81 -26.53 -0.11
C THR A 632 -0.67 -26.98 -1.00
N VAL A 633 -0.82 -26.81 -2.33
CA VAL A 633 0.18 -27.19 -3.33
C VAL A 633 0.29 -26.09 -4.37
N CYS A 634 1.47 -25.47 -4.46
CA CYS A 634 1.83 -24.46 -5.45
C CYS A 634 2.97 -25.00 -6.31
N LEU A 635 2.70 -25.24 -7.58
CA LEU A 635 3.58 -25.85 -8.58
C LEU A 635 3.49 -25.11 -9.93
N ASN A 636 3.20 -23.80 -9.90
CA ASN A 636 3.17 -23.01 -11.13
C ASN A 636 4.52 -23.00 -11.84
N GLN A 637 4.53 -22.74 -13.14
CA GLN A 637 5.76 -22.59 -13.94
C GLN A 637 6.72 -23.77 -13.80
N ASN A 638 6.18 -24.98 -14.04
CA ASN A 638 6.93 -26.23 -14.06
C ASN A 638 6.74 -26.97 -15.41
N GLN A 639 6.98 -28.23 -15.47
CA GLN A 639 6.86 -29.05 -16.71
C GLN A 639 5.94 -30.25 -16.50
N ILE A 640 4.96 -30.15 -15.60
CA ILE A 640 4.05 -31.23 -15.17
C ILE A 640 3.04 -31.53 -16.28
N GLU A 641 2.87 -32.81 -16.60
CA GLU A 641 1.87 -33.31 -17.55
C GLU A 641 0.82 -34.21 -16.87
N ASP A 642 1.23 -34.98 -15.85
CA ASP A 642 0.41 -35.96 -15.15
C ASP A 642 0.17 -35.59 -13.70
N ILE A 643 -1.10 -35.38 -13.34
CA ILE A 643 -1.54 -34.99 -11.99
C ILE A 643 -2.34 -36.08 -11.28
N ARG A 644 -2.32 -37.33 -11.78
CA ARG A 644 -2.96 -38.50 -11.13
C ARG A 644 -2.56 -38.68 -9.67
N PRO A 645 -1.29 -38.40 -9.27
CA PRO A 645 -0.89 -38.52 -7.88
C PRO A 645 -1.61 -37.55 -6.91
N LEU A 646 -2.26 -36.50 -7.42
CA LEU A 646 -3.02 -35.54 -6.62
C LEU A 646 -4.48 -35.99 -6.38
N ALA A 647 -4.91 -37.09 -7.02
CA ALA A 647 -6.29 -37.57 -6.95
C ALA A 647 -6.70 -37.92 -5.52
N GLY A 648 -7.78 -37.29 -5.02
CA GLY A 648 -8.39 -37.63 -3.72
C GLY A 648 -7.61 -37.07 -2.52
N LEU A 649 -6.59 -36.25 -2.71
CA LEU A 649 -5.96 -35.50 -1.63
C LEU A 649 -6.93 -34.44 -1.07
N GLY A 650 -6.79 -34.12 0.21
CA GLY A 650 -7.63 -33.14 0.90
C GLY A 650 -7.33 -31.68 0.55
N LEU A 651 -7.00 -31.42 -0.71
CA LEU A 651 -6.58 -30.10 -1.17
C LEU A 651 -7.71 -29.09 -1.08
N TRP A 652 -7.42 -27.92 -0.47
CA TRP A 652 -8.28 -26.74 -0.54
C TRP A 652 -7.67 -25.64 -1.41
N HIS A 653 -6.33 -25.65 -1.63
CA HIS A 653 -5.62 -24.70 -2.46
C HIS A 653 -4.65 -25.43 -3.40
N LEU A 654 -4.83 -25.27 -4.71
CA LEU A 654 -4.02 -25.92 -5.73
C LEU A 654 -3.67 -24.95 -6.86
N GLU A 655 -2.37 -24.77 -7.09
CA GLU A 655 -1.82 -23.97 -8.17
C GLU A 655 -0.95 -24.82 -9.09
N LEU A 656 -1.33 -24.87 -10.35
CA LEU A 656 -0.67 -25.65 -11.40
C LEU A 656 -0.56 -24.83 -12.70
N GLY A 657 -0.59 -23.50 -12.60
CA GLY A 657 -0.48 -22.61 -13.76
C GLY A 657 0.85 -22.79 -14.49
N GLU A 658 0.86 -22.45 -15.80
CA GLU A 658 2.07 -22.48 -16.64
C GLU A 658 2.79 -23.85 -16.63
N ASN A 659 2.01 -24.93 -16.85
CA ASN A 659 2.48 -26.30 -16.96
C ASN A 659 2.11 -26.90 -18.33
N ARG A 660 2.06 -28.23 -18.48
CA ARG A 660 1.72 -28.94 -19.72
C ARG A 660 0.51 -29.85 -19.58
N ILE A 661 -0.36 -29.56 -18.60
CA ILE A 661 -1.48 -30.42 -18.22
C ILE A 661 -2.55 -30.39 -19.31
N GLN A 662 -3.08 -31.57 -19.65
CA GLN A 662 -4.20 -31.73 -20.58
C GLN A 662 -5.41 -32.38 -19.92
N ASP A 663 -5.16 -33.34 -19.02
CA ASP A 663 -6.19 -34.12 -18.32
C ASP A 663 -6.24 -33.73 -16.83
N ILE A 664 -7.37 -33.14 -16.41
CA ILE A 664 -7.65 -32.81 -15.04
C ILE A 664 -8.69 -33.74 -14.39
N SER A 665 -8.99 -34.86 -15.00
CA SER A 665 -9.91 -35.86 -14.45
C SER A 665 -9.55 -36.34 -13.02
N PRO A 666 -8.26 -36.34 -12.59
CA PRO A 666 -7.89 -36.67 -11.22
C PRO A 666 -8.50 -35.73 -10.18
N LEU A 667 -8.80 -34.49 -10.54
CA LEU A 667 -9.37 -33.48 -9.62
C LEU A 667 -10.87 -33.73 -9.30
N SER A 668 -11.52 -34.66 -10.02
CA SER A 668 -12.93 -35.02 -9.76
C SER A 668 -13.19 -35.51 -8.34
N ALA A 669 -12.17 -36.00 -7.65
CA ALA A 669 -12.23 -36.49 -6.26
C ALA A 669 -11.85 -35.41 -5.23
N CYS A 670 -11.39 -34.23 -5.66
CA CYS A 670 -10.90 -33.14 -4.79
C CYS A 670 -12.04 -32.16 -4.43
N GLY A 671 -13.09 -32.64 -3.77
CA GLY A 671 -14.30 -31.84 -3.45
C GLY A 671 -14.12 -30.74 -2.41
N GLU A 672 -12.96 -30.65 -1.74
CA GLU A 672 -12.63 -29.61 -0.75
C GLU A 672 -11.99 -28.36 -1.37
N LEU A 673 -11.64 -28.37 -2.67
CA LEU A 673 -11.01 -27.27 -3.38
C LEU A 673 -11.83 -25.97 -3.26
N GLN A 674 -11.17 -24.92 -2.83
CA GLN A 674 -11.68 -23.54 -2.75
C GLN A 674 -10.95 -22.65 -3.76
N TYR A 675 -9.67 -22.88 -3.98
CA TYR A 675 -8.80 -22.10 -4.88
C TYR A 675 -8.12 -23.04 -5.86
N LEU A 676 -8.36 -22.83 -7.14
CA LEU A 676 -7.80 -23.65 -8.21
C LEU A 676 -7.28 -22.78 -9.35
N TYR A 677 -5.98 -22.83 -9.60
CA TYR A 677 -5.31 -22.04 -10.63
C TYR A 677 -4.64 -22.97 -11.63
N LEU A 678 -5.13 -22.96 -12.87
CA LEU A 678 -4.74 -23.84 -13.97
C LEU A 678 -4.38 -23.06 -15.25
N GLN A 679 -4.11 -21.76 -15.13
CA GLN A 679 -3.80 -20.91 -16.27
C GLN A 679 -2.58 -21.39 -17.05
N GLY A 680 -2.51 -21.10 -18.36
CA GLY A 680 -1.35 -21.41 -19.20
C GLY A 680 -1.08 -22.91 -19.42
N ASN A 681 -2.12 -23.73 -19.44
CA ASN A 681 -2.03 -25.18 -19.70
C ASN A 681 -2.61 -25.56 -21.09
N GLN A 682 -2.96 -26.80 -21.28
CA GLN A 682 -3.50 -27.32 -22.56
C GLN A 682 -4.85 -28.01 -22.37
N ILE A 683 -5.60 -27.58 -21.34
CA ILE A 683 -6.87 -28.20 -20.94
C ILE A 683 -7.95 -27.89 -21.97
N ARG A 684 -8.77 -28.91 -22.29
CA ARG A 684 -9.91 -28.78 -23.21
C ARG A 684 -11.24 -29.10 -22.56
N ASP A 685 -11.24 -29.81 -21.45
CA ASP A 685 -12.44 -30.29 -20.79
C ASP A 685 -12.33 -30.09 -19.27
N VAL A 686 -13.29 -29.38 -18.70
CA VAL A 686 -13.41 -29.11 -17.27
C VAL A 686 -14.57 -29.83 -16.60
N SER A 687 -15.19 -30.79 -17.31
CA SER A 687 -16.34 -31.56 -16.81
C SER A 687 -16.05 -32.33 -15.52
N SER A 688 -14.80 -32.74 -15.30
CA SER A 688 -14.33 -33.36 -14.06
C SER A 688 -14.47 -32.48 -12.82
N LEU A 689 -14.52 -31.16 -12.98
CA LEU A 689 -14.67 -30.23 -11.86
C LEU A 689 -16.11 -30.14 -11.29
N ALA A 690 -17.08 -30.86 -11.86
CA ALA A 690 -18.48 -30.86 -11.41
C ALA A 690 -18.67 -31.24 -9.93
N GLY A 691 -17.68 -31.94 -9.32
CA GLY A 691 -17.62 -32.27 -7.90
C GLY A 691 -17.12 -31.16 -6.99
N CYS A 692 -16.40 -30.18 -7.53
CA CYS A 692 -15.69 -29.14 -6.76
C CYS A 692 -16.60 -27.95 -6.40
N ARG A 693 -17.66 -28.23 -5.65
CA ARG A 693 -18.74 -27.24 -5.33
C ARG A 693 -18.33 -26.14 -4.36
N LYS A 694 -17.16 -26.24 -3.74
CA LYS A 694 -16.64 -25.26 -2.77
C LYS A 694 -15.71 -24.23 -3.42
N LEU A 695 -15.49 -24.31 -4.74
CA LEU A 695 -14.61 -23.37 -5.43
C LEU A 695 -15.13 -21.95 -5.28
N GLU A 696 -14.27 -21.10 -4.74
CA GLU A 696 -14.45 -19.66 -4.57
C GLU A 696 -13.69 -18.88 -5.65
N SER A 697 -12.52 -19.39 -6.07
CA SER A 697 -11.72 -18.81 -7.15
C SER A 697 -11.26 -19.91 -8.11
N LEU A 698 -11.48 -19.66 -9.41
CA LEU A 698 -11.08 -20.58 -10.49
C LEU A 698 -10.43 -19.80 -11.62
N ASN A 699 -9.16 -20.12 -11.93
CA ASN A 699 -8.45 -19.55 -13.06
C ASN A 699 -8.13 -20.62 -14.10
N LEU A 700 -8.71 -20.50 -15.29
CA LEU A 700 -8.58 -21.36 -16.46
C LEU A 700 -8.00 -20.61 -17.67
N SER A 701 -7.45 -19.41 -17.47
CA SER A 701 -6.95 -18.56 -18.55
C SER A 701 -5.84 -19.23 -19.37
N GLY A 702 -5.73 -18.89 -20.67
CA GLY A 702 -4.65 -19.43 -21.52
C GLY A 702 -4.72 -20.94 -21.76
N ASN A 703 -5.91 -21.51 -21.86
CA ASN A 703 -6.13 -22.93 -22.14
C ASN A 703 -6.75 -23.15 -23.55
N ARG A 704 -7.44 -24.25 -23.76
CA ARG A 704 -8.04 -24.62 -25.05
C ARG A 704 -9.52 -25.01 -24.90
N LEU A 705 -10.23 -24.36 -23.98
CA LEU A 705 -11.62 -24.65 -23.66
C LEU A 705 -12.55 -24.14 -24.75
N GLU A 706 -13.48 -24.97 -25.22
CA GLU A 706 -14.55 -24.58 -26.15
C GLU A 706 -15.87 -24.26 -25.42
N ASN A 707 -16.07 -24.82 -24.22
CA ASN A 707 -17.23 -24.62 -23.35
C ASN A 707 -16.87 -24.78 -21.87
N LEU A 708 -17.82 -24.49 -20.99
CA LEU A 708 -17.67 -24.53 -19.53
C LEU A 708 -18.49 -25.66 -18.88
N ALA A 709 -18.74 -26.77 -19.61
CA ALA A 709 -19.44 -27.94 -19.06
C ALA A 709 -18.69 -28.49 -17.84
N GLY A 710 -19.41 -28.64 -16.71
CA GLY A 710 -18.84 -29.04 -15.42
C GLY A 710 -18.75 -27.90 -14.39
N CYS A 711 -18.90 -26.67 -14.80
CA CYS A 711 -18.90 -25.52 -13.89
C CYS A 711 -20.30 -25.22 -13.29
N GLU A 712 -21.38 -25.90 -13.75
CA GLU A 712 -22.77 -25.57 -13.40
C GLU A 712 -23.08 -25.70 -11.89
N SER A 713 -22.28 -26.45 -11.15
CA SER A 713 -22.44 -26.68 -9.72
C SER A 713 -21.63 -25.74 -8.80
N MET A 714 -20.84 -24.83 -9.37
CA MET A 714 -19.89 -23.97 -8.64
C MET A 714 -20.56 -22.70 -8.14
N ILE A 715 -21.57 -22.83 -7.31
CA ILE A 715 -22.38 -21.71 -6.82
C ILE A 715 -21.67 -20.81 -5.80
N ALA A 716 -20.51 -21.22 -5.31
CA ALA A 716 -19.68 -20.49 -4.36
C ALA A 716 -18.66 -19.57 -5.05
N LEU A 717 -18.51 -19.64 -6.40
CA LEU A 717 -17.55 -18.84 -7.13
C LEU A 717 -17.78 -17.35 -6.91
N THR A 718 -16.72 -16.67 -6.51
CA THR A 718 -16.63 -15.19 -6.39
C THR A 718 -15.72 -14.61 -7.46
N SER A 719 -14.75 -15.39 -7.94
CA SER A 719 -13.81 -14.99 -8.98
C SER A 719 -13.65 -16.09 -10.03
N PHE A 720 -13.88 -15.73 -11.28
CA PHE A 720 -13.77 -16.65 -12.42
C PHE A 720 -12.98 -16.02 -13.56
N TYR A 721 -11.86 -16.66 -13.94
CA TYR A 721 -10.97 -16.22 -15.00
C TYR A 721 -10.83 -17.33 -16.04
N ALA A 722 -11.19 -17.05 -17.28
CA ALA A 722 -11.07 -17.95 -18.42
C ALA A 722 -10.65 -17.22 -19.70
N LYS A 723 -9.80 -16.19 -19.53
CA LYS A 723 -9.20 -15.38 -20.59
C LYS A 723 -8.46 -16.25 -21.61
N ASP A 724 -8.40 -15.83 -22.88
CA ASP A 724 -7.60 -16.46 -23.92
C ASP A 724 -7.88 -17.98 -24.07
N ASN A 725 -9.15 -18.31 -24.31
CA ASN A 725 -9.64 -19.65 -24.63
C ASN A 725 -10.43 -19.63 -25.96
N GLN A 726 -11.29 -20.61 -26.20
CA GLN A 726 -12.14 -20.71 -27.40
C GLN A 726 -13.63 -20.82 -27.02
N ILE A 727 -14.00 -20.27 -25.86
CA ILE A 727 -15.34 -20.36 -25.26
C ILE A 727 -16.33 -19.58 -26.12
N THR A 728 -17.47 -20.20 -26.40
CA THR A 728 -18.52 -19.63 -27.24
C THR A 728 -19.74 -19.16 -26.44
N ASP A 729 -19.97 -19.73 -25.24
CA ASP A 729 -21.10 -19.36 -24.38
C ASP A 729 -20.76 -19.52 -22.88
N LEU A 730 -21.52 -18.85 -22.03
CA LEU A 730 -21.30 -18.80 -20.57
C LEU A 730 -22.30 -19.67 -19.78
N THR A 731 -23.03 -20.56 -20.42
CA THR A 731 -24.08 -21.37 -19.77
C THR A 731 -23.56 -22.20 -18.60
N GLY A 732 -22.30 -22.65 -18.65
CA GLY A 732 -21.67 -23.40 -17.57
C GLY A 732 -21.54 -22.64 -16.24
N ILE A 733 -21.55 -21.29 -16.25
CA ILE A 733 -21.49 -20.47 -15.03
C ILE A 733 -22.79 -19.77 -14.69
N ALA A 734 -23.89 -20.04 -15.42
CA ALA A 734 -25.19 -19.34 -15.24
C ALA A 734 -25.74 -19.43 -13.79
N ASN A 735 -25.38 -20.45 -13.02
CA ASN A 735 -25.76 -20.61 -11.62
C ASN A 735 -24.83 -19.94 -10.60
N SER A 736 -23.67 -19.47 -11.03
CA SER A 736 -22.61 -18.91 -10.17
C SER A 736 -22.86 -17.43 -9.86
N THR A 737 -24.04 -17.08 -9.38
CA THR A 737 -24.51 -15.69 -9.17
C THR A 737 -23.76 -14.93 -8.07
N ALA A 738 -22.86 -15.59 -7.33
CA ALA A 738 -21.99 -14.97 -6.33
C ALA A 738 -20.73 -14.32 -6.95
N ILE A 739 -20.50 -14.50 -8.27
CA ILE A 739 -19.32 -13.95 -8.96
C ILE A 739 -19.32 -12.43 -8.83
N ARG A 740 -18.17 -11.93 -8.38
CA ARG A 740 -17.82 -10.51 -8.28
C ARG A 740 -16.90 -10.07 -9.40
N TYR A 741 -16.01 -10.96 -9.81
CA TYR A 741 -15.00 -10.70 -10.85
C TYR A 741 -15.05 -11.79 -11.90
N LEU A 742 -15.31 -11.37 -13.14
CA LEU A 742 -15.44 -12.24 -14.31
C LEU A 742 -14.50 -11.78 -15.41
N ASP A 743 -13.51 -12.59 -15.78
CA ASP A 743 -12.70 -12.36 -16.98
C ASP A 743 -12.87 -13.50 -17.98
N VAL A 744 -13.47 -13.20 -19.10
CA VAL A 744 -13.65 -14.09 -20.25
C VAL A 744 -13.14 -13.43 -21.54
N SER A 745 -12.19 -12.52 -21.41
CA SER A 745 -11.57 -11.82 -22.53
C SER A 745 -10.85 -12.78 -23.49
N GLY A 746 -10.66 -12.40 -24.75
CA GLY A 746 -9.94 -13.22 -25.73
C GLY A 746 -10.62 -14.55 -26.07
N ASN A 747 -11.96 -14.57 -26.14
CA ASN A 747 -12.76 -15.75 -26.46
C ASN A 747 -13.63 -15.55 -27.74
N GLN A 748 -14.65 -16.36 -27.93
CA GLN A 748 -15.56 -16.31 -29.10
C GLN A 748 -17.02 -16.12 -28.67
N ILE A 749 -17.25 -15.43 -27.53
CA ILE A 749 -18.58 -15.25 -26.91
C ILE A 749 -19.37 -14.25 -27.73
N GLY A 750 -20.58 -14.66 -28.16
CA GLY A 750 -21.48 -13.81 -28.93
C GLY A 750 -22.56 -13.12 -28.09
N ASP A 751 -22.99 -13.73 -26.99
CA ASP A 751 -24.00 -13.19 -26.08
C ASP A 751 -23.65 -13.39 -24.61
N LEU A 752 -24.27 -12.63 -23.73
CA LEU A 752 -24.11 -12.69 -22.28
C LEU A 752 -25.38 -13.17 -21.56
N ASP A 753 -26.32 -13.81 -22.27
CA ASP A 753 -27.63 -14.21 -21.75
C ASP A 753 -27.54 -15.04 -20.48
N ALA A 754 -26.50 -15.84 -20.34
CA ALA A 754 -26.20 -16.64 -19.16
C ALA A 754 -26.03 -15.80 -17.87
N LEU A 755 -25.65 -14.55 -17.98
CA LEU A 755 -25.52 -13.62 -16.85
C LEU A 755 -26.87 -12.99 -16.43
N GLY A 756 -27.93 -13.20 -17.18
CA GLY A 756 -29.30 -12.70 -16.87
C GLY A 756 -29.93 -13.30 -15.60
N GLY A 757 -29.30 -14.32 -15.01
CA GLY A 757 -29.82 -15.09 -13.88
C GLY A 757 -29.67 -14.47 -12.49
N GLY A 758 -29.18 -13.20 -12.34
CA GLY A 758 -29.11 -12.56 -11.04
C GLY A 758 -27.69 -12.27 -10.53
N PHE A 759 -26.74 -11.95 -11.41
CA PHE A 759 -25.36 -11.56 -11.06
C PHE A 759 -25.28 -10.14 -10.43
N THR A 760 -26.13 -9.89 -9.43
CA THR A 760 -26.26 -8.58 -8.77
C THR A 760 -25.00 -8.18 -7.98
N SER A 761 -24.13 -9.15 -7.64
CA SER A 761 -22.86 -8.93 -6.91
C SER A 761 -21.67 -8.65 -7.85
N LEU A 762 -21.90 -8.64 -9.17
CA LEU A 762 -20.83 -8.45 -10.16
C LEU A 762 -20.26 -7.03 -10.05
N ARG A 763 -18.97 -6.94 -9.76
CA ARG A 763 -18.22 -5.68 -9.60
C ARG A 763 -17.28 -5.39 -10.76
N GLY A 764 -16.70 -6.42 -11.33
CA GLY A 764 -15.82 -6.31 -12.49
C GLY A 764 -16.12 -7.35 -13.55
N VAL A 765 -16.18 -6.91 -14.80
CA VAL A 765 -16.36 -7.80 -15.94
C VAL A 765 -15.41 -7.38 -17.08
N ASN A 766 -14.64 -8.34 -17.56
CA ASN A 766 -13.80 -8.20 -18.73
C ASN A 766 -14.27 -9.19 -19.81
N ILE A 767 -14.85 -8.63 -20.87
CA ILE A 767 -15.31 -9.36 -22.07
C ILE A 767 -14.53 -8.92 -23.32
N SER A 768 -13.39 -8.25 -23.16
CA SER A 768 -12.60 -7.71 -24.28
C SER A 768 -12.20 -8.80 -25.27
N GLY A 769 -12.10 -8.48 -26.58
CA GLY A 769 -11.70 -9.42 -27.60
C GLY A 769 -12.68 -10.59 -27.84
N ASN A 770 -13.99 -10.30 -27.81
CA ASN A 770 -15.08 -11.24 -28.08
C ASN A 770 -15.95 -10.77 -29.26
N GLN A 771 -17.15 -11.31 -29.39
CA GLN A 771 -18.10 -10.98 -30.46
C GLN A 771 -19.43 -10.45 -29.92
N VAL A 772 -19.42 -9.87 -28.71
CA VAL A 772 -20.60 -9.40 -27.98
C VAL A 772 -21.21 -8.18 -28.68
N GLU A 773 -22.51 -8.24 -28.98
CA GLU A 773 -23.29 -7.12 -29.57
C GLU A 773 -24.18 -6.43 -28.51
N ASP A 774 -24.78 -7.19 -27.60
CA ASP A 774 -25.74 -6.71 -26.59
C ASP A 774 -25.24 -6.97 -25.15
N ILE A 775 -25.28 -5.91 -24.33
CA ILE A 775 -24.95 -5.95 -22.90
C ILE A 775 -26.17 -5.66 -22.02
N ALA A 776 -27.39 -5.81 -22.53
CA ALA A 776 -28.63 -5.50 -21.80
C ALA A 776 -28.73 -6.21 -20.45
N VAL A 777 -28.24 -7.41 -20.36
CA VAL A 777 -28.22 -8.25 -19.12
C VAL A 777 -27.43 -7.56 -17.99
N LEU A 778 -26.37 -6.81 -18.28
CA LEU A 778 -25.58 -6.07 -17.30
C LEU A 778 -26.36 -4.91 -16.65
N GLY A 779 -27.51 -4.53 -17.21
CA GLY A 779 -28.41 -3.57 -16.58
C GLY A 779 -28.98 -4.00 -15.23
N THR A 780 -28.81 -5.26 -14.84
CA THR A 780 -29.16 -5.80 -13.50
C THR A 780 -27.99 -5.76 -12.50
N CYS A 781 -26.77 -5.48 -12.93
CA CYS A 781 -25.55 -5.51 -12.13
C CYS A 781 -25.30 -4.14 -11.47
N GLY A 782 -26.03 -3.84 -10.39
CA GLY A 782 -25.99 -2.54 -9.70
C GLY A 782 -24.68 -2.24 -8.97
N GLU A 783 -23.89 -3.28 -8.65
CA GLU A 783 -22.57 -3.13 -7.98
C GLU A 783 -21.40 -3.01 -8.97
N LEU A 784 -21.68 -2.94 -10.29
CA LEU A 784 -20.62 -2.93 -11.30
C LEU A 784 -19.78 -1.66 -11.21
N ARG A 785 -18.45 -1.84 -11.11
CA ARG A 785 -17.44 -0.79 -10.99
C ARG A 785 -16.49 -0.75 -12.19
N PHE A 786 -16.20 -1.93 -12.76
CA PHE A 786 -15.22 -2.10 -13.84
C PHE A 786 -15.87 -2.82 -15.00
N PHE A 787 -15.90 -2.13 -16.15
CA PHE A 787 -16.41 -2.68 -17.39
C PHE A 787 -15.35 -2.59 -18.47
N MET A 788 -14.81 -3.73 -18.89
CA MET A 788 -13.82 -3.84 -19.96
C MET A 788 -14.41 -4.68 -21.09
N ALA A 789 -14.50 -4.09 -22.27
CA ALA A 789 -15.18 -4.65 -23.44
C ALA A 789 -14.52 -4.22 -24.75
N ASP A 790 -13.21 -3.97 -24.73
CA ASP A 790 -12.46 -3.60 -25.94
C ASP A 790 -12.64 -4.63 -27.05
N HIS A 791 -12.67 -4.21 -28.32
CA HIS A 791 -12.71 -5.08 -29.49
C HIS A 791 -13.88 -6.08 -29.48
N ASN A 792 -15.10 -5.54 -29.35
CA ASN A 792 -16.36 -6.24 -29.50
C ASN A 792 -17.23 -5.62 -30.60
N GLN A 793 -18.53 -5.84 -30.58
CA GLN A 793 -19.49 -5.29 -31.55
C GLN A 793 -20.58 -4.46 -30.86
N ILE A 794 -20.32 -3.95 -29.66
CA ILE A 794 -21.27 -3.27 -28.79
C ILE A 794 -21.67 -1.93 -29.44
N ALA A 795 -22.97 -1.70 -29.53
CA ALA A 795 -23.53 -0.48 -30.14
C ALA A 795 -24.05 0.53 -29.08
N SER A 796 -24.27 0.13 -27.85
CA SER A 796 -24.82 1.01 -26.81
C SER A 796 -24.34 0.62 -25.39
N LEU A 797 -23.97 1.62 -24.58
CA LEU A 797 -23.65 1.50 -23.16
C LEU A 797 -24.87 1.83 -22.27
N ALA A 798 -26.06 2.08 -22.82
CA ALA A 798 -27.26 2.44 -22.06
C ALA A 798 -27.60 1.49 -20.88
N PRO A 799 -27.37 0.17 -20.94
CA PRO A 799 -27.56 -0.72 -19.78
C PRO A 799 -26.77 -0.33 -18.55
N LEU A 800 -25.59 0.28 -18.69
CA LEU A 800 -24.71 0.68 -17.58
C LEU A 800 -25.27 1.83 -16.74
N LYS A 801 -26.37 2.46 -17.12
CA LYS A 801 -27.04 3.52 -16.34
C LYS A 801 -27.36 3.08 -14.90
N ASN A 802 -27.63 1.79 -14.70
CA ASN A 802 -28.00 1.22 -13.40
C ASN A 802 -26.79 0.86 -12.50
N ALA A 803 -25.57 1.12 -12.92
CA ALA A 803 -24.34 0.90 -12.18
C ALA A 803 -23.81 2.25 -11.62
N PRO A 804 -24.30 2.74 -10.47
CA PRO A 804 -23.93 4.06 -9.93
C PRO A 804 -22.45 4.13 -9.50
N GLU A 805 -21.87 3.00 -9.09
CA GLU A 805 -20.50 2.88 -8.60
C GLU A 805 -19.46 2.68 -9.72
N LEU A 806 -19.82 2.89 -10.97
CA LEU A 806 -18.95 2.64 -12.12
C LEU A 806 -17.74 3.59 -12.08
N ASN A 807 -16.54 3.02 -12.06
CA ASN A 807 -15.27 3.74 -11.96
C ASN A 807 -14.55 3.78 -13.31
N LEU A 808 -14.60 2.68 -14.08
CA LEU A 808 -13.83 2.50 -15.30
C LEU A 808 -14.66 1.86 -16.39
N VAL A 809 -14.53 2.39 -17.61
CA VAL A 809 -15.12 1.84 -18.85
C VAL A 809 -14.05 1.79 -19.92
N PHE A 810 -13.67 0.61 -20.39
CA PHE A 810 -12.85 0.38 -21.57
C PHE A 810 -13.73 -0.25 -22.65
N ALA A 811 -13.90 0.42 -23.77
CA ALA A 811 -14.77 0.03 -24.86
C ALA A 811 -14.19 0.39 -26.23
N ASP A 812 -12.86 0.28 -26.39
CA ASP A 812 -12.16 0.56 -27.63
C ASP A 812 -12.59 -0.42 -28.74
N GLY A 813 -12.59 0.03 -30.00
CA GLY A 813 -12.83 -0.84 -31.14
C GLY A 813 -14.24 -1.47 -31.20
N ASN A 814 -15.27 -0.75 -30.79
CA ASN A 814 -16.67 -1.17 -30.83
C ASN A 814 -17.49 -0.41 -31.92
N ARG A 815 -18.80 -0.38 -31.79
CA ARG A 815 -19.74 0.31 -32.73
C ARG A 815 -20.53 1.41 -32.01
N LEU A 816 -20.02 2.00 -30.96
CA LEU A 816 -20.69 3.00 -30.15
C LEU A 816 -20.92 4.29 -30.96
N THR A 817 -22.14 4.84 -30.90
CA THR A 817 -22.48 6.13 -31.50
C THR A 817 -22.61 7.26 -30.47
N ASP A 818 -22.82 6.90 -29.22
CA ASP A 818 -22.90 7.79 -28.07
C ASP A 818 -22.42 7.09 -26.81
N LEU A 819 -22.40 7.81 -25.69
CA LEU A 819 -22.03 7.32 -24.37
C LEU A 819 -23.21 7.32 -23.41
N GLU A 820 -24.48 7.14 -23.92
CA GLU A 820 -25.65 7.03 -23.07
C GLU A 820 -25.47 5.87 -22.08
N GLY A 821 -25.77 6.11 -20.80
CA GLY A 821 -25.54 5.17 -19.69
C GLY A 821 -24.39 5.57 -18.78
N LEU A 822 -23.46 6.44 -19.23
CA LEU A 822 -22.36 6.94 -18.41
C LEU A 822 -22.70 8.25 -17.67
N GLY A 823 -23.75 8.96 -18.07
CA GLY A 823 -24.13 10.24 -17.48
C GLY A 823 -24.42 10.14 -15.97
N GLY A 824 -23.94 11.12 -15.20
CA GLY A 824 -24.17 11.22 -13.75
C GLY A 824 -23.39 10.23 -12.90
N LYS A 825 -22.32 9.63 -13.41
CA LYS A 825 -21.42 8.73 -12.67
C LYS A 825 -20.40 9.55 -11.87
N GLU A 826 -20.63 9.65 -10.57
CA GLU A 826 -19.75 10.45 -9.69
C GLU A 826 -18.36 9.82 -9.49
N ASN A 827 -18.26 8.49 -9.60
CA ASN A 827 -17.01 7.75 -9.38
C ASN A 827 -16.25 7.44 -10.67
N LEU A 828 -16.79 7.78 -11.83
CA LEU A 828 -16.18 7.46 -13.13
C LEU A 828 -14.95 8.33 -13.37
N PHE A 829 -13.77 7.72 -13.40
CA PHE A 829 -12.51 8.43 -13.61
C PHE A 829 -11.79 8.06 -14.90
N ALA A 830 -12.14 6.92 -15.53
CA ALA A 830 -11.54 6.50 -16.79
C ALA A 830 -12.59 6.02 -17.80
N VAL A 831 -12.52 6.56 -19.01
CA VAL A 831 -13.33 6.12 -20.16
C VAL A 831 -12.43 6.03 -21.38
N THR A 832 -12.33 4.84 -21.99
CA THR A 832 -11.75 4.67 -23.32
C THR A 832 -12.80 4.15 -24.29
N ALA A 833 -12.91 4.78 -25.43
CA ALA A 833 -13.78 4.41 -26.55
C ALA A 833 -13.11 4.76 -27.88
N TYR A 834 -11.80 4.53 -27.97
CA TYR A 834 -11.00 4.71 -29.19
C TYR A 834 -11.53 3.85 -30.35
N GLY A 835 -11.52 4.38 -31.55
CA GLY A 835 -11.88 3.60 -32.74
C GLY A 835 -13.34 3.16 -32.77
N ASN A 836 -14.27 4.02 -32.34
CA ASN A 836 -15.73 3.84 -32.42
C ASN A 836 -16.38 4.75 -33.49
N GLN A 837 -17.68 5.00 -33.37
CA GLN A 837 -18.45 5.84 -34.24
C GLN A 837 -19.14 6.99 -33.48
N LEU A 838 -18.51 7.45 -32.38
CA LEU A 838 -19.09 8.44 -31.48
C LEU A 838 -19.31 9.77 -32.16
N GLU A 839 -20.57 10.23 -32.19
CA GLU A 839 -20.96 11.58 -32.61
C GLU A 839 -21.35 12.45 -31.41
N ASN A 840 -21.92 11.84 -30.36
CA ASN A 840 -22.44 12.50 -29.16
C ASN A 840 -21.74 12.03 -27.89
N ILE A 841 -21.16 12.98 -27.15
CA ILE A 841 -20.47 12.76 -25.88
C ILE A 841 -21.12 13.53 -24.72
N GLN A 842 -22.39 13.96 -24.86
CA GLN A 842 -23.10 14.77 -23.87
C GLN A 842 -23.13 14.13 -22.44
N ALA A 843 -23.13 12.80 -22.36
CA ALA A 843 -23.13 12.10 -21.09
C ALA A 843 -21.97 12.48 -20.19
N LEU A 844 -20.79 12.75 -20.75
CA LEU A 844 -19.59 13.10 -20.01
C LEU A 844 -19.69 14.42 -19.24
N SER A 845 -20.56 15.35 -19.69
CA SER A 845 -20.74 16.65 -19.01
C SER A 845 -21.21 16.54 -17.56
N SER A 846 -21.66 15.36 -17.14
CA SER A 846 -22.15 15.08 -15.78
C SER A 846 -21.26 14.06 -15.04
N CYS A 847 -20.03 13.85 -15.47
CA CYS A 847 -19.03 12.96 -14.84
C CYS A 847 -17.87 13.80 -14.29
N PRO A 848 -17.95 14.29 -13.05
CA PRO A 848 -17.05 15.35 -12.55
C PRO A 848 -15.61 14.88 -12.28
N ASN A 849 -15.37 13.57 -12.16
CA ASN A 849 -14.09 13.02 -11.72
C ASN A 849 -13.30 12.32 -12.85
N LEU A 850 -13.65 12.57 -14.11
CA LEU A 850 -12.92 12.00 -15.24
C LEU A 850 -11.49 12.52 -15.31
N LEU A 851 -10.52 11.60 -15.27
CA LEU A 851 -9.08 11.84 -15.33
C LEU A 851 -8.46 11.29 -16.62
N TYR A 852 -8.92 10.13 -17.05
CA TYR A 852 -8.41 9.40 -18.22
C TYR A 852 -9.51 9.29 -19.28
N LEU A 853 -9.31 9.91 -20.42
CA LEU A 853 -10.31 9.96 -21.49
C LEU A 853 -9.65 9.70 -22.85
N ASP A 854 -9.99 8.59 -23.49
CA ASP A 854 -9.57 8.29 -24.85
C ASP A 854 -10.78 8.15 -25.77
N LEU A 855 -10.98 9.13 -26.59
CA LEU A 855 -12.02 9.21 -27.63
C LEU A 855 -11.42 9.40 -29.02
N GLY A 856 -10.14 9.05 -29.22
CA GLY A 856 -9.49 9.14 -30.53
C GLY A 856 -10.16 8.27 -31.58
N GLN A 857 -9.98 8.58 -32.86
CA GLN A 857 -10.54 7.87 -34.03
C GLN A 857 -12.06 7.69 -33.94
N ASN A 858 -12.82 8.79 -33.79
CA ASN A 858 -14.28 8.82 -33.73
C ASN A 858 -14.85 9.87 -34.74
N GLN A 859 -16.12 10.23 -34.57
CA GLN A 859 -16.83 11.20 -35.46
C GLN A 859 -17.28 12.43 -34.64
N ILE A 860 -16.63 12.73 -33.52
CA ILE A 860 -17.02 13.81 -32.60
C ILE A 860 -16.83 15.16 -33.27
N ARG A 861 -17.87 16.02 -33.19
CA ARG A 861 -17.87 17.39 -33.71
C ARG A 861 -18.00 18.44 -32.63
N ASP A 862 -18.82 18.15 -31.61
CA ASP A 862 -19.12 19.06 -30.52
C ASP A 862 -18.39 18.61 -29.22
N ILE A 863 -17.56 19.49 -28.71
CA ILE A 863 -16.80 19.32 -27.48
C ILE A 863 -17.31 20.18 -26.30
N ALA A 864 -18.47 20.85 -26.47
CA ALA A 864 -19.11 21.61 -25.40
C ALA A 864 -19.33 20.79 -24.11
N PRO A 865 -19.57 19.46 -24.16
CA PRO A 865 -19.67 18.63 -22.97
C PRO A 865 -18.43 18.65 -22.03
N PHE A 866 -17.25 18.98 -22.54
CA PHE A 866 -16.04 19.12 -21.74
C PHE A 866 -16.10 20.26 -20.71
N HIS A 867 -16.93 21.27 -20.90
CA HIS A 867 -17.11 22.35 -19.90
C HIS A 867 -17.66 21.86 -18.56
N GLY A 868 -18.25 20.66 -18.50
CA GLY A 868 -18.75 20.05 -17.27
C GLY A 868 -17.69 19.26 -16.50
N LEU A 869 -16.50 19.07 -17.07
CA LEU A 869 -15.40 18.37 -16.42
C LEU A 869 -14.74 19.29 -15.38
N SER A 870 -14.34 18.72 -14.26
CA SER A 870 -13.78 19.49 -13.14
C SER A 870 -12.43 20.15 -13.51
N PRO A 871 -12.23 21.45 -13.25
CA PRO A 871 -11.03 22.17 -13.66
C PRO A 871 -9.75 21.81 -12.88
N ASN A 872 -9.82 20.99 -11.84
CA ASN A 872 -8.71 20.76 -10.91
C ASN A 872 -8.00 19.41 -11.09
N GLN A 873 -8.27 18.67 -12.16
CA GLN A 873 -7.69 17.34 -12.33
C GLN A 873 -6.76 17.27 -13.55
N LYS A 874 -5.52 16.83 -13.31
CA LYS A 874 -4.54 16.54 -14.37
C LYS A 874 -5.00 15.29 -15.12
N GLY A 875 -5.36 15.43 -16.38
CA GLY A 875 -5.95 14.35 -17.16
C GLY A 875 -5.21 14.02 -18.44
N PHE A 876 -5.40 12.79 -18.89
CA PHE A 876 -5.03 12.34 -20.22
C PHE A 876 -6.25 12.46 -21.14
N VAL A 877 -6.17 13.24 -22.21
CA VAL A 877 -7.27 13.46 -23.16
C VAL A 877 -6.78 13.22 -24.58
N PHE A 878 -7.31 12.16 -25.19
CA PHE A 878 -7.07 11.80 -26.57
C PHE A 878 -8.32 12.05 -27.39
N LEU A 879 -8.23 12.94 -28.37
CA LEU A 879 -9.29 13.36 -29.27
C LEU A 879 -8.82 13.43 -30.72
N GLU A 880 -7.64 12.88 -31.02
CA GLU A 880 -7.10 12.89 -32.38
C GLU A 880 -7.99 12.09 -33.32
N HIS A 881 -7.88 12.40 -34.62
CA HIS A 881 -8.68 11.78 -35.71
C HIS A 881 -10.20 11.81 -35.48
N ASN A 882 -10.71 12.98 -35.09
CA ASN A 882 -12.13 13.27 -35.00
C ASN A 882 -12.59 14.29 -36.06
N GLN A 883 -13.76 14.87 -35.92
CA GLN A 883 -14.36 15.86 -36.84
C GLN A 883 -14.57 17.23 -36.18
N ILE A 884 -13.81 17.56 -35.14
CA ILE A 884 -13.89 18.79 -34.37
C ILE A 884 -13.47 19.95 -35.27
N GLN A 885 -14.36 20.95 -35.40
CA GLN A 885 -14.14 22.12 -36.26
C GLN A 885 -13.77 23.37 -35.48
N ASP A 886 -14.01 23.40 -34.17
CA ASP A 886 -13.81 24.53 -33.29
C ASP A 886 -13.32 24.09 -31.93
N PHE A 887 -12.12 24.55 -31.53
CA PHE A 887 -11.54 24.32 -30.21
C PHE A 887 -11.90 25.45 -29.22
N SER A 888 -12.70 26.45 -29.61
CA SER A 888 -13.02 27.59 -28.73
C SER A 888 -13.81 27.18 -27.48
N LEU A 889 -14.47 26.01 -27.53
CA LEU A 889 -15.22 25.40 -26.42
C LEU A 889 -14.36 24.51 -25.51
N PHE A 890 -13.08 24.35 -25.83
CA PHE A 890 -12.19 23.56 -24.96
C PHE A 890 -11.97 24.29 -23.64
N PRO A 891 -12.08 23.62 -22.48
CA PRO A 891 -11.84 24.25 -21.19
C PRO A 891 -10.37 24.67 -21.08
N VAL A 892 -10.13 25.92 -20.64
CA VAL A 892 -8.79 26.53 -20.54
C VAL A 892 -8.13 26.34 -19.19
N ASP A 893 -8.86 25.82 -18.22
CA ASP A 893 -8.47 25.83 -16.79
C ASP A 893 -8.14 24.48 -16.13
N PRO A 894 -8.04 23.34 -16.77
CA PRO A 894 -7.49 22.14 -16.18
C PRO A 894 -6.08 21.86 -16.66
N GLY A 895 -5.19 21.49 -15.76
CA GLY A 895 -3.89 20.94 -16.12
C GLY A 895 -4.03 19.58 -16.83
N TYR A 896 -3.69 19.53 -18.12
CA TYR A 896 -3.61 18.27 -18.86
C TYR A 896 -2.20 17.70 -18.81
N THR A 897 -2.06 16.42 -18.49
CA THR A 897 -0.79 15.70 -18.57
C THR A 897 -0.49 15.31 -20.03
N LEU A 898 -1.55 14.96 -20.78
CA LEU A 898 -1.46 14.71 -22.20
C LEU A 898 -2.72 15.20 -22.89
N LEU A 899 -2.53 15.93 -24.00
CA LEU A 899 -3.61 16.40 -24.86
C LEU A 899 -3.28 16.12 -26.34
N ALA A 900 -4.07 15.27 -26.98
CA ALA A 900 -3.90 14.92 -28.40
C ALA A 900 -5.11 15.38 -29.21
N LEU A 901 -4.90 16.34 -30.12
CA LEU A 901 -5.95 16.98 -30.93
C LEU A 901 -5.69 16.93 -32.44
N TYR A 902 -4.57 16.39 -32.92
CA TYR A 902 -4.25 16.34 -34.35
C TYR A 902 -5.23 15.47 -35.12
N GLY A 903 -5.24 15.60 -36.45
CA GLY A 903 -6.18 14.86 -37.31
C GLY A 903 -7.60 15.39 -37.26
N ASN A 904 -7.88 16.54 -36.61
CA ASN A 904 -9.14 17.23 -36.61
C ASN A 904 -9.19 18.36 -37.68
N PRO A 905 -10.35 18.73 -38.22
CA PRO A 905 -10.47 19.83 -39.19
C PRO A 905 -10.29 21.24 -38.59
N ALA A 906 -10.35 21.38 -37.27
CA ALA A 906 -10.17 22.66 -36.59
C ALA A 906 -8.81 23.28 -36.91
N LYS A 907 -8.81 24.60 -37.19
CA LYS A 907 -7.60 25.35 -37.61
C LYS A 907 -7.22 26.48 -36.66
N ASP A 908 -8.09 26.87 -35.76
CA ASP A 908 -7.83 27.94 -34.77
C ASP A 908 -7.38 27.36 -33.40
N LEU A 909 -6.13 27.64 -33.00
CA LEU A 909 -5.56 27.25 -31.74
C LEU A 909 -5.58 28.36 -30.68
N THR A 910 -6.24 29.51 -30.95
CA THR A 910 -6.22 30.66 -30.04
C THR A 910 -6.77 30.34 -28.64
N SER A 911 -7.76 29.43 -28.56
CA SER A 911 -8.28 28.96 -27.26
C SER A 911 -7.35 28.01 -26.55
N ILE A 912 -6.63 27.17 -27.29
CA ILE A 912 -5.64 26.23 -26.73
C ILE A 912 -4.47 26.98 -26.08
N SER A 913 -4.06 28.12 -26.66
CA SER A 913 -2.97 28.95 -26.13
C SER A 913 -3.26 29.54 -24.74
N LYS A 914 -4.50 29.51 -24.29
CA LYS A 914 -4.94 30.01 -22.98
C LYS A 914 -4.95 28.93 -21.92
N ILE A 915 -4.61 27.71 -22.24
CA ILE A 915 -4.46 26.62 -21.27
C ILE A 915 -3.26 26.95 -20.38
N GLU A 916 -3.54 27.22 -19.11
CA GLU A 916 -2.51 27.42 -18.10
C GLU A 916 -2.11 26.05 -17.55
N ASP A 917 -0.82 25.71 -17.69
CA ASP A 917 -0.30 24.45 -17.21
C ASP A 917 -0.01 24.44 -15.71
N ALA A 918 -0.27 23.31 -15.10
CA ALA A 918 0.19 22.97 -13.78
C ALA A 918 1.56 22.26 -13.83
N ASN A 919 2.63 22.97 -14.23
CA ASN A 919 4.05 22.67 -13.93
C ASN A 919 4.51 21.18 -13.91
N SER A 920 4.03 20.28 -14.76
CA SER A 920 4.57 18.91 -14.86
C SER A 920 5.52 18.78 -16.07
N PHE A 921 6.73 18.31 -15.81
CA PHE A 921 7.77 18.14 -16.84
C PHE A 921 7.47 17.00 -17.84
N ASN A 922 6.40 16.24 -17.65
CA ASN A 922 6.02 15.11 -18.49
C ASN A 922 4.84 15.43 -19.42
N ASP A 923 4.32 16.64 -19.39
CA ASP A 923 3.18 17.04 -20.19
C ASP A 923 3.56 17.07 -21.69
N SER A 924 2.67 16.56 -22.53
CA SER A 924 2.89 16.53 -23.97
C SER A 924 1.60 16.86 -24.70
N PHE A 925 1.64 17.92 -25.51
CA PHE A 925 0.52 18.30 -26.38
C PHE A 925 0.83 17.93 -27.82
N TYR A 926 -0.07 17.19 -28.46
CA TYR A 926 0.00 16.80 -29.86
C TYR A 926 -1.08 17.56 -30.63
N LEU A 927 -0.68 18.66 -31.26
CA LEU A 927 -1.55 19.54 -31.96
C LEU A 927 -1.45 19.35 -33.47
N PRO A 928 -2.55 19.58 -34.26
CA PRO A 928 -2.51 19.48 -35.70
C PRO A 928 -1.61 20.59 -36.31
N TYR A 929 -0.88 20.30 -37.37
CA TYR A 929 -0.41 21.31 -38.26
C TYR A 929 -1.58 21.77 -39.12
N GLY A 930 -1.72 23.10 -39.30
CA GLY A 930 -2.75 23.68 -40.17
C GLY A 930 -2.31 25.04 -40.70
N GLU A 931 -3.04 25.61 -41.68
CA GLU A 931 -2.83 26.99 -42.15
C GLU A 931 -3.31 27.96 -41.06
N TYR A 932 -2.59 28.05 -39.99
CA TYR A 932 -2.84 29.01 -38.91
C TYR A 932 -2.40 30.38 -39.36
N THR A 933 -3.26 31.36 -39.19
CA THR A 933 -2.97 32.75 -39.49
C THR A 933 -1.93 33.35 -38.55
N ASP A 934 -1.71 32.75 -37.34
CA ASP A 934 -0.76 33.26 -36.35
C ASP A 934 -0.28 32.15 -35.37
N TYR A 935 0.93 31.62 -35.57
CA TYR A 935 1.60 30.71 -34.64
C TYR A 935 2.06 31.39 -33.36
N LYS A 936 1.85 32.71 -33.20
CA LYS A 936 2.20 33.42 -31.95
C LYS A 936 1.40 32.89 -30.76
N ALA A 937 0.19 32.43 -31.00
CA ALA A 937 -0.62 31.79 -29.96
C ALA A 937 0.09 30.62 -29.26
N LEU A 938 0.96 29.88 -29.96
CA LEU A 938 1.72 28.77 -29.37
C LEU A 938 2.79 29.26 -28.38
N GLY A 939 3.31 30.47 -28.56
CA GLY A 939 4.27 31.09 -27.63
C GLY A 939 3.64 31.58 -26.31
N GLU A 940 2.32 31.64 -26.25
CA GLU A 940 1.56 32.03 -25.03
C GLU A 940 1.25 30.82 -24.12
N LEU A 941 1.44 29.57 -24.62
CA LEU A 941 1.30 28.38 -23.82
C LEU A 941 2.35 28.33 -22.69
N ASP A 942 1.91 28.16 -21.46
CA ASP A 942 2.79 27.92 -20.30
C ASP A 942 2.72 26.46 -19.92
N MET A 943 3.70 25.65 -20.35
CA MET A 943 3.71 24.23 -20.13
C MET A 943 5.10 23.68 -19.77
N GLY A 944 5.12 22.72 -18.87
CA GLY A 944 6.35 22.06 -18.39
C GLY A 944 6.96 21.09 -19.40
N GLY A 945 6.14 20.49 -20.26
CA GLY A 945 6.49 19.45 -21.21
C GLY A 945 6.72 19.94 -22.64
N ALA A 946 6.57 19.04 -23.62
CA ALA A 946 6.84 19.28 -25.03
C ALA A 946 5.56 19.56 -25.83
N LEU A 947 5.63 20.56 -26.69
CA LEU A 947 4.60 20.79 -27.71
C LEU A 947 5.01 20.10 -29.01
N CYS A 948 4.22 19.15 -29.48
CA CYS A 948 4.44 18.43 -30.73
C CYS A 948 3.45 18.92 -31.82
N LEU A 949 3.96 19.49 -32.91
CA LEU A 949 3.18 19.79 -34.09
C LEU A 949 3.23 18.61 -35.06
N VAL A 950 2.09 17.99 -35.31
CA VAL A 950 1.99 16.79 -36.13
C VAL A 950 1.77 17.15 -37.58
N ASP A 951 2.53 16.52 -38.48
CA ASP A 951 2.46 16.61 -39.95
C ASP A 951 2.84 18.00 -40.55
N ALA A 952 3.72 18.73 -39.82
CA ALA A 952 4.23 20.02 -40.34
C ALA A 952 5.27 19.81 -41.46
N PRO A 953 5.06 20.42 -42.68
CA PRO A 953 6.01 20.29 -43.78
C PRO A 953 7.42 20.77 -43.41
N LEU A 954 8.44 20.01 -43.78
CA LEU A 954 9.85 20.31 -43.45
C LEU A 954 10.28 21.74 -43.88
N GLY A 955 9.71 22.24 -45.00
CA GLY A 955 10.01 23.59 -45.51
C GLY A 955 9.43 24.73 -44.66
N GLU A 956 8.44 24.46 -43.80
CA GLU A 956 7.75 25.48 -43.02
C GLU A 956 8.15 25.47 -41.54
N GLN A 957 8.74 24.37 -41.05
CA GLN A 957 9.07 24.19 -39.64
C GLN A 957 9.95 25.33 -39.10
N ALA A 958 10.95 25.80 -39.89
CA ALA A 958 11.79 26.91 -39.48
C ALA A 958 11.06 28.25 -39.38
N ALA A 959 10.04 28.46 -40.25
CA ALA A 959 9.21 29.66 -40.21
C ALA A 959 8.26 29.66 -39.02
N ILE A 960 7.71 28.49 -38.67
CA ILE A 960 6.84 28.26 -37.48
C ILE A 960 7.64 28.56 -36.21
N LEU A 961 8.85 28.00 -36.08
CA LEU A 961 9.71 28.24 -34.89
C LEU A 961 10.01 29.71 -34.75
N LYS A 962 10.35 30.40 -35.86
CA LYS A 962 10.64 31.83 -35.84
C LYS A 962 9.43 32.67 -35.40
N GLN A 963 8.23 32.35 -35.85
CA GLN A 963 7.02 33.05 -35.45
C GLN A 963 6.71 32.81 -33.97
N ALA A 964 6.91 31.59 -33.46
CA ALA A 964 6.75 31.24 -32.07
C ALA A 964 7.79 31.93 -31.18
N GLU A 965 9.08 32.00 -31.59
CA GLU A 965 10.16 32.72 -30.90
C GLU A 965 9.88 34.22 -30.73
N GLU A 966 9.19 34.85 -31.68
CA GLU A 966 8.74 36.25 -31.59
C GLU A 966 7.73 36.50 -30.45
N SER A 967 7.15 35.41 -29.84
CA SER A 967 6.09 35.45 -28.83
C SER A 967 6.50 34.87 -27.48
N ASP A 968 7.80 34.71 -27.20
CA ASP A 968 8.32 34.17 -25.94
C ASP A 968 8.04 32.67 -25.68
N VAL A 969 8.57 31.81 -26.58
CA VAL A 969 8.53 30.34 -26.47
C VAL A 969 9.22 29.81 -25.19
N SER A 970 9.85 30.64 -24.37
CA SER A 970 10.52 30.29 -23.12
C SER A 970 9.58 29.65 -22.11
N ARG A 971 8.26 29.83 -22.27
CA ARG A 971 7.22 29.22 -21.44
C ARG A 971 6.97 27.73 -21.75
N VAL A 972 7.33 27.24 -22.94
CA VAL A 972 7.26 25.80 -23.27
C VAL A 972 8.61 25.15 -22.92
N LYS A 973 8.74 24.67 -21.70
CA LYS A 973 10.02 24.18 -21.15
C LYS A 973 10.59 22.96 -21.89
N GLY A 974 9.72 22.09 -22.43
CA GLY A 974 10.11 20.94 -23.25
C GLY A 974 10.42 21.27 -24.72
N GLY A 975 10.16 22.52 -25.15
CA GLY A 975 10.37 23.01 -26.49
C GLY A 975 9.32 22.52 -27.50
N ILE A 976 9.37 23.11 -28.71
CA ILE A 976 8.50 22.70 -29.83
C ILE A 976 9.19 21.60 -30.61
N ARG A 977 8.46 20.51 -30.89
CA ARG A 977 8.89 19.36 -31.68
C ARG A 977 7.97 19.20 -32.90
N PHE A 978 8.46 18.46 -33.89
CA PHE A 978 7.68 18.10 -35.07
C PHE A 978 7.70 16.59 -35.23
N ALA A 979 6.54 15.99 -35.49
CA ALA A 979 6.41 14.57 -35.78
C ALA A 979 5.60 14.36 -37.07
N GLY A 980 5.93 13.34 -37.84
CA GLY A 980 5.04 12.84 -38.86
C GLY A 980 3.84 12.15 -38.27
N LEU A 981 2.73 12.02 -39.06
CA LEU A 981 1.50 11.38 -38.60
C LEU A 981 1.74 9.98 -38.04
N GLU A 982 2.47 9.13 -38.78
CA GLU A 982 2.78 7.75 -38.35
C GLU A 982 3.61 7.69 -37.04
N GLU A 983 4.51 8.65 -36.84
CA GLU A 983 5.32 8.74 -35.63
C GLU A 983 4.47 9.16 -34.42
N ALA A 984 3.58 10.14 -34.60
CA ALA A 984 2.63 10.56 -33.56
C ALA A 984 1.68 9.44 -33.18
N ASP A 985 1.10 8.72 -34.17
CA ASP A 985 0.19 7.57 -33.92
C ASP A 985 0.87 6.45 -33.13
N LYS A 986 2.14 6.13 -33.44
CA LYS A 986 2.92 5.12 -32.70
C LYS A 986 3.18 5.55 -31.25
N GLU A 987 3.55 6.82 -31.06
CA GLU A 987 3.79 7.34 -29.71
C GLU A 987 2.51 7.37 -28.88
N LEU A 988 1.39 7.80 -29.46
CA LEU A 988 0.11 7.77 -28.74
C LEU A 988 -0.36 6.34 -28.44
N ALA A 989 -0.12 5.37 -29.33
CA ALA A 989 -0.41 3.97 -29.03
C ALA A 989 0.37 3.47 -27.79
N ARG A 990 1.64 3.83 -27.67
CA ARG A 990 2.46 3.55 -26.48
C ARG A 990 1.87 4.26 -25.24
N ARG A 991 1.51 5.52 -25.34
CA ARG A 991 0.93 6.30 -24.24
C ARG A 991 -0.43 5.76 -23.78
N ARG A 992 -1.24 5.22 -24.67
CA ARG A 992 -2.49 4.52 -24.32
C ARG A 992 -2.24 3.30 -23.45
N THR A 993 -1.25 2.49 -23.83
CA THR A 993 -0.87 1.32 -23.04
C THR A 993 -0.42 1.76 -21.65
N GLU A 994 0.48 2.75 -21.55
CA GLU A 994 0.93 3.31 -20.26
C GLU A 994 -0.24 3.86 -19.43
N MET A 995 -1.17 4.57 -20.04
CA MET A 995 -2.38 5.09 -19.38
C MET A 995 -3.26 3.96 -18.84
N LYS A 996 -3.52 2.92 -19.63
CA LYS A 996 -4.32 1.76 -19.17
C LYS A 996 -3.63 1.03 -18.02
N GLU A 997 -2.30 0.85 -18.07
CA GLU A 997 -1.51 0.28 -16.96
C GLU A 997 -1.55 1.17 -15.71
N GLU A 998 -1.53 2.50 -15.87
CA GLU A 998 -1.62 3.45 -14.77
C GLU A 998 -3.02 3.41 -14.14
N CYS A 999 -4.08 3.44 -14.95
CA CYS A 999 -5.46 3.26 -14.50
C CYS A 999 -5.63 1.95 -13.71
N THR A 1000 -5.01 0.87 -14.19
CA THR A 1000 -5.04 -0.45 -13.54
C THR A 1000 -4.38 -0.43 -12.17
N ARG A 1001 -3.19 0.16 -12.09
CA ARG A 1001 -2.46 0.32 -10.81
C ARG A 1001 -3.27 1.16 -9.82
N ASP A 1002 -3.87 2.23 -10.28
CA ASP A 1002 -4.70 3.10 -9.45
C ASP A 1002 -5.92 2.35 -8.90
N LEU A 1003 -6.54 1.51 -9.72
CA LEU A 1003 -7.67 0.66 -9.31
C LEU A 1003 -7.26 -0.42 -8.31
N GLN A 1004 -6.15 -1.11 -8.54
CA GLN A 1004 -5.63 -2.12 -7.60
C GLN A 1004 -5.38 -1.52 -6.21
N MET A 1005 -4.91 -0.27 -6.18
CA MET A 1005 -4.69 0.46 -4.94
C MET A 1005 -5.99 0.97 -4.30
N LEU A 1006 -7.02 1.25 -5.08
CA LEU A 1006 -8.30 1.76 -4.59
C LEU A 1006 -9.16 0.68 -3.91
N GLU A 1007 -9.13 -0.54 -4.40
CA GLU A 1007 -10.02 -1.61 -3.93
C GLU A 1007 -9.34 -2.58 -2.95
N GLY A 1008 -8.00 -2.58 -2.84
CA GLY A 1008 -7.24 -3.49 -1.98
C GLY A 1008 -7.45 -4.98 -2.30
N ASP A 1009 -8.07 -5.27 -3.45
CA ASP A 1009 -8.47 -6.61 -3.86
C ASP A 1009 -7.60 -7.07 -5.04
N GLY A 1010 -6.74 -8.06 -4.81
CA GLY A 1010 -5.85 -8.60 -5.84
C GLY A 1010 -6.57 -9.24 -7.03
N ALA A 1011 -7.88 -9.49 -6.91
CA ALA A 1011 -8.71 -9.98 -8.02
C ALA A 1011 -8.79 -8.98 -9.18
N ILE A 1012 -8.62 -7.68 -8.92
CA ILE A 1012 -8.61 -6.63 -9.96
C ILE A 1012 -7.34 -6.73 -10.80
N ALA A 1013 -6.19 -7.05 -10.20
CA ALA A 1013 -4.95 -7.25 -10.94
C ALA A 1013 -5.12 -8.30 -12.05
N SER A 1014 -5.80 -9.39 -11.73
CA SER A 1014 -6.06 -10.47 -12.68
C SER A 1014 -7.09 -10.11 -13.77
N LEU A 1015 -7.97 -9.12 -13.52
CA LEU A 1015 -8.95 -8.65 -14.52
C LEU A 1015 -8.32 -7.76 -15.60
N VAL A 1016 -7.27 -7.04 -15.28
CA VAL A 1016 -6.71 -6.01 -16.17
C VAL A 1016 -5.38 -6.45 -16.81
N GLN A 1017 -4.66 -7.41 -16.19
CA GLN A 1017 -3.51 -8.09 -16.82
C GLN A 1017 -3.96 -9.10 -17.88
#